data_9c98ded9e0719627b86cd13e6d0c3373
#
_entry.id   9c98ded9e0719627b86cd13e6d0c3373
#
_cell.length_a   1.000
_cell.length_b   1.000
_cell.length_c   1.000
_cell.angle_alpha   90.00
_cell.angle_beta   90.00
_cell.angle_gamma   90.00
#
_symmetry.space_group_name_H-M   'P 1'
#
loop_
_entity.id
_entity.type
_entity.pdbx_description
1 polymer ?
#
loop_
_entity_poly.entity_id
_entity_poly.type
_entity_poly.pdbx_seq_one_letter_code
_entity_poly.pdbx_strand_id
1 'polypeptide(L)'
;MQYAPRMPRVLGVVFLLLAACFLPACAIAARPADNIDSAAQVEIAQAVRNVYPALVRIYVVINEPDDGRMRKLSGAGSGVIISKDGYVVTNHHVAGNAGRIVCNLADQEEIEAQLVGTDALADIAVLKLDLASRKKGITPVPVAQWGDSNAVRVGDVVFAMGSPAAVSQSVTRGIVSNTQLIIPRNMEGSFRLDGENVGSIVRWLAHDAIIFGGNSGGPLVNVAGQIVGINEIGLGSLGGAIPSNLARSVAERIIADGHVKRSWTGVEVQPRLKDAVAESGVLVAGVVQDSPAQAAGIKSGDLITSFDGSAVDCSIDEQLPLFNQLVLGTPIGKKVEVKLIRDGKPVAVSLTTIAREPALPRPEEVKSWGMTARNLTRMMALERMRSDKDGVLVDSIRPGGPCGNSKPGINAGDVIRKIDGKCVKDLAALRELSAEATKGKTDPVSVLVDFDRGTGGLMTVVKVGKEEPADKPALARKPWPAAATQVLTRDLAESLGMKGKTGVRVTEVYTGMAAAKAGLEVGDIILAVDGIKVEASQPSDADVYDTMIRKYDVGAEAVLTVIRGKEQKKITMTLDAPPTPSDRLAKYEDQDFECTVRDLSVMDRIQKKEDQSLRGVLVERTEPGGWAAFGGLSGGDVLISIDSVATPDVAQVEKILKAAKQSKPRRIVFFVKRGIHTMYVEIEPDWRYVNH
;
A
#
# COMPACT_ATOMS: atom_id res chain seq x y z
N MET A 1 -20.09 -19.88 8.81
CA MET A 1 -19.81 -21.08 8.00
C MET A 1 -20.14 -20.77 6.55
N GLN A 2 -19.11 -20.46 5.76
CA GLN A 2 -19.09 -20.75 4.32
C GLN A 2 -17.70 -20.37 3.81
N TYR A 3 -17.01 -21.40 3.37
CA TYR A 3 -15.65 -21.35 2.81
C TYR A 3 -15.66 -20.65 1.44
N ALA A 4 -14.78 -19.68 1.22
CA ALA A 4 -14.41 -19.23 -0.11
C ALA A 4 -13.13 -19.97 -0.55
N PRO A 5 -13.07 -20.50 -1.78
CA PRO A 5 -11.92 -21.28 -2.24
C PRO A 5 -10.75 -20.37 -2.65
N ARG A 6 -9.56 -20.74 -2.18
CA ARG A 6 -8.28 -20.20 -2.62
C ARG A 6 -8.01 -20.64 -4.07
N MET A 7 -7.78 -19.70 -4.97
CA MET A 7 -7.25 -19.98 -6.31
C MET A 7 -5.73 -20.27 -6.25
N PRO A 8 -5.22 -21.25 -7.01
CA PRO A 8 -3.79 -21.53 -7.08
C PRO A 8 -3.07 -20.53 -8.01
N ARG A 9 -1.90 -20.09 -7.58
CA ARG A 9 -0.96 -19.32 -8.40
C ARG A 9 -0.44 -20.21 -9.53
N VAL A 10 -0.74 -19.88 -10.78
CA VAL A 10 -0.11 -20.46 -11.96
C VAL A 10 1.06 -19.57 -12.37
N LEU A 11 2.28 -20.09 -12.21
CA LEU A 11 3.50 -19.53 -12.76
C LEU A 11 3.53 -19.85 -14.26
N GLY A 12 3.33 -18.83 -15.10
CA GLY A 12 3.50 -18.94 -16.56
C GLY A 12 4.94 -18.59 -16.94
N VAL A 13 5.73 -19.60 -17.27
CA VAL A 13 7.05 -19.45 -17.91
C VAL A 13 6.80 -19.21 -19.41
N VAL A 14 7.14 -18.02 -19.90
CA VAL A 14 7.16 -17.73 -21.34
C VAL A 14 8.59 -17.94 -21.84
N PHE A 15 8.80 -18.98 -22.60
CA PHE A 15 10.02 -19.21 -23.39
C PHE A 15 9.98 -18.34 -24.64
N LEU A 16 10.92 -17.42 -24.79
CA LEU A 16 11.18 -16.70 -26.03
C LEU A 16 12.18 -17.49 -26.88
N LEU A 17 11.71 -18.07 -27.98
CA LEU A 17 12.53 -18.61 -29.04
C LEU A 17 12.97 -17.45 -29.95
N LEU A 18 14.26 -17.12 -29.92
CA LEU A 18 14.91 -16.25 -30.91
C LEU A 18 15.24 -17.09 -32.16
N ALA A 19 14.41 -16.97 -33.21
CA ALA A 19 14.78 -17.40 -34.58
C ALA A 19 15.33 -16.19 -35.33
N ALA A 20 16.62 -16.18 -35.58
CA ALA A 20 17.27 -15.22 -36.47
C ALA A 20 16.89 -15.53 -37.94
N CYS A 21 15.99 -14.75 -38.49
CA CYS A 21 15.79 -14.70 -39.94
C CYS A 21 16.46 -13.46 -40.52
N PHE A 22 17.53 -13.66 -41.25
CA PHE A 22 18.08 -12.65 -42.19
C PHE A 22 17.02 -12.40 -43.26
N LEU A 23 16.43 -11.20 -43.29
CA LEU A 23 15.67 -10.70 -44.42
C LEU A 23 16.40 -9.51 -45.04
N PRO A 24 16.42 -9.40 -46.36
CA PRO A 24 17.12 -8.31 -47.03
C PRO A 24 16.45 -6.97 -46.75
N ALA A 25 17.27 -5.94 -46.65
CA ALA A 25 16.84 -4.56 -46.47
C ALA A 25 15.89 -4.15 -47.61
N CYS A 26 14.55 -4.28 -47.37
CA CYS A 26 13.58 -3.58 -48.17
C CYS A 26 13.68 -2.11 -47.88
N ALA A 27 14.11 -1.32 -48.82
CA ALA A 27 14.00 0.14 -48.81
C ALA A 27 12.54 0.48 -48.48
N ILE A 28 12.32 1.08 -47.29
CA ILE A 28 11.04 1.69 -46.98
C ILE A 28 10.91 2.86 -47.94
N ALA A 29 10.17 2.62 -49.05
CA ALA A 29 9.72 3.71 -49.89
C ALA A 29 8.96 4.70 -48.98
N ALA A 30 9.45 5.92 -48.89
CA ALA A 30 8.74 7.02 -48.26
C ALA A 30 7.32 7.04 -48.87
N ARG A 31 6.30 6.80 -48.05
CA ARG A 31 4.93 7.02 -48.48
C ARG A 31 4.82 8.46 -48.98
N PRO A 32 4.26 8.69 -50.17
CA PRO A 32 3.92 10.03 -50.57
C PRO A 32 3.09 10.63 -49.45
N ALA A 33 3.39 11.88 -49.13
CA ALA A 33 2.57 12.68 -48.19
C ALA A 33 1.21 12.90 -48.86
N ASP A 34 0.33 11.89 -48.76
CA ASP A 34 -1.07 12.06 -49.10
C ASP A 34 -1.63 13.01 -48.03
N ASN A 35 -1.88 14.24 -48.44
CA ASN A 35 -2.63 15.28 -47.72
C ASN A 35 -4.09 14.85 -47.52
N ILE A 36 -4.31 13.79 -46.73
CA ILE A 36 -5.60 13.48 -46.17
C ILE A 36 -5.43 13.60 -44.65
N ASP A 37 -5.27 14.81 -44.18
CA ASP A 37 -5.60 15.14 -42.79
C ASP A 37 -7.10 14.91 -42.64
N SER A 38 -7.49 13.70 -42.26
CA SER A 38 -8.89 13.44 -41.95
C SER A 38 -9.30 14.42 -40.84
N ALA A 39 -10.54 14.91 -40.86
CA ALA A 39 -11.06 15.80 -39.82
C ALA A 39 -10.75 15.28 -38.41
N ALA A 40 -10.78 13.95 -38.25
CA ALA A 40 -10.41 13.26 -37.01
C ALA A 40 -8.93 13.47 -36.59
N GLN A 41 -7.98 13.52 -37.53
CA GLN A 41 -6.57 13.80 -37.21
C GLN A 41 -6.37 15.25 -36.76
N VAL A 42 -7.10 16.19 -37.38
CA VAL A 42 -7.07 17.61 -37.00
C VAL A 42 -7.63 17.80 -35.59
N GLU A 43 -8.77 17.16 -35.27
CA GLU A 43 -9.38 17.20 -33.94
C GLU A 43 -8.44 16.65 -32.87
N ILE A 44 -7.86 15.48 -33.09
CA ILE A 44 -6.88 14.86 -32.17
C ILE A 44 -5.68 15.78 -31.97
N ALA A 45 -5.11 16.30 -33.08
CA ALA A 45 -3.95 17.17 -33.02
C ALA A 45 -4.23 18.48 -32.25
N GLN A 46 -5.44 19.02 -32.34
CA GLN A 46 -5.84 20.21 -31.61
C GLN A 46 -6.01 19.91 -30.12
N ALA A 47 -6.75 18.86 -29.76
CA ALA A 47 -6.96 18.45 -28.38
C ALA A 47 -5.62 18.13 -27.68
N VAL A 48 -4.72 17.39 -28.37
CA VAL A 48 -3.38 17.07 -27.88
C VAL A 48 -2.55 18.34 -27.65
N ARG A 49 -2.47 19.24 -28.64
CA ARG A 49 -1.69 20.48 -28.48
C ARG A 49 -2.14 21.33 -27.30
N ASN A 50 -3.44 21.38 -27.02
CA ASN A 50 -3.99 22.25 -25.99
C ASN A 50 -3.86 21.67 -24.58
N VAL A 51 -3.92 20.33 -24.41
CA VAL A 51 -4.02 19.71 -23.07
C VAL A 51 -2.82 18.87 -22.72
N TYR A 52 -2.22 18.14 -23.70
CA TYR A 52 -1.11 17.23 -23.44
C TYR A 52 0.08 17.87 -22.69
N PRO A 53 0.47 19.13 -22.97
CA PRO A 53 1.54 19.78 -22.19
C PRO A 53 1.20 20.00 -20.71
N ALA A 54 -0.11 20.05 -20.36
CA ALA A 54 -0.58 20.23 -18.99
C ALA A 54 -0.86 18.91 -18.26
N LEU A 55 -0.69 17.75 -18.93
CA LEU A 55 -0.85 16.45 -18.30
C LEU A 55 0.29 16.18 -17.34
N VAL A 56 -0.06 15.57 -16.22
CA VAL A 56 0.88 15.18 -15.17
C VAL A 56 0.71 13.69 -14.87
N ARG A 57 1.82 12.97 -14.85
CA ARG A 57 1.87 11.62 -14.27
C ARG A 57 2.18 11.76 -12.79
N ILE A 58 1.40 11.10 -11.97
CA ILE A 58 1.48 11.22 -10.51
C ILE A 58 1.92 9.89 -9.94
N TYR A 59 3.00 9.91 -9.14
CA TYR A 59 3.43 8.81 -8.29
C TYR A 59 3.18 9.19 -6.85
N VAL A 60 2.60 8.27 -6.08
CA VAL A 60 2.25 8.50 -4.69
C VAL A 60 2.78 7.39 -3.79
N VAL A 61 3.12 7.77 -2.58
CA VAL A 61 3.27 6.88 -1.44
C VAL A 61 2.07 7.09 -0.54
N ILE A 62 1.20 6.11 -0.46
CA ILE A 62 0.02 6.12 0.41
C ILE A 62 0.30 5.33 1.68
N ASN A 63 -0.28 5.78 2.81
CA ASN A 63 -0.21 5.06 4.08
C ASN A 63 -1.55 4.40 4.34
N GLU A 64 -1.55 3.06 4.40
CA GLU A 64 -2.74 2.26 4.68
C GLU A 64 -2.58 1.40 5.93
N PRO A 65 -3.66 1.21 6.72
CA PRO A 65 -3.63 0.38 7.91
C PRO A 65 -3.59 -1.10 7.52
N ASP A 66 -2.56 -1.81 7.97
CA ASP A 66 -2.43 -3.26 7.78
C ASP A 66 -1.66 -3.87 8.94
N ASP A 67 -2.16 -4.98 9.49
CA ASP A 67 -1.55 -5.71 10.60
C ASP A 67 -1.11 -4.82 11.78
N GLY A 68 -1.96 -3.87 12.20
CA GLY A 68 -1.70 -2.98 13.33
C GLY A 68 -0.61 -1.94 13.10
N ARG A 69 -0.26 -1.67 11.86
CA ARG A 69 0.73 -0.67 11.41
C ARG A 69 0.17 0.16 10.27
N MET A 70 0.74 1.34 10.07
CA MET A 70 0.54 2.09 8.83
C MET A 70 1.63 1.68 7.85
N ARG A 71 1.24 0.91 6.82
CA ARG A 71 2.14 0.46 5.76
C ARG A 71 2.11 1.42 4.59
N LYS A 72 3.27 1.62 3.98
CA LYS A 72 3.41 2.42 2.76
C LYS A 72 3.19 1.55 1.54
N LEU A 73 2.33 2.03 0.65
CA LEU A 73 2.08 1.43 -0.66
C LEU A 73 2.38 2.44 -1.76
N SER A 74 2.88 1.96 -2.89
CA SER A 74 3.04 2.80 -4.09
C SER A 74 1.76 2.80 -4.90
N GLY A 75 1.39 3.98 -5.35
CA GLY A 75 0.31 4.17 -6.30
C GLY A 75 0.74 5.08 -7.44
N ALA A 76 -0.03 5.06 -8.51
CA ALA A 76 0.18 5.97 -9.63
C ALA A 76 -1.15 6.34 -10.28
N GLY A 77 -1.19 7.53 -10.85
CA GLY A 77 -2.34 8.04 -11.58
C GLY A 77 -1.94 9.18 -12.50
N SER A 78 -2.93 9.89 -12.93
CA SER A 78 -2.81 11.06 -13.80
C SER A 78 -3.38 12.30 -13.13
N GLY A 79 -3.01 13.45 -13.64
CA GLY A 79 -3.58 14.73 -13.29
C GLY A 79 -3.46 15.73 -14.41
N VAL A 80 -4.04 16.89 -14.22
CA VAL A 80 -3.98 17.99 -15.17
C VAL A 80 -3.73 19.31 -14.47
N ILE A 81 -2.78 20.11 -14.97
CA ILE A 81 -2.47 21.44 -14.45
C ILE A 81 -3.58 22.40 -14.86
N ILE A 82 -4.21 23.04 -13.86
CA ILE A 82 -5.37 23.92 -14.02
C ILE A 82 -5.06 25.41 -13.75
N SER A 83 -3.86 25.71 -13.26
CA SER A 83 -3.46 27.10 -13.00
C SER A 83 -1.95 27.32 -13.24
N LYS A 84 -1.59 28.58 -13.55
CA LYS A 84 -0.18 29.01 -13.72
C LYS A 84 0.63 28.89 -12.43
N ASP A 85 -0.03 28.87 -11.28
CA ASP A 85 0.61 28.67 -9.98
C ASP A 85 0.93 27.22 -9.68
N GLY A 86 0.59 26.28 -10.59
CA GLY A 86 0.90 24.86 -10.45
C GLY A 86 -0.11 24.06 -9.64
N TYR A 87 -1.39 24.48 -9.61
CA TYR A 87 -2.42 23.59 -9.10
C TYR A 87 -2.74 22.50 -10.12
N VAL A 88 -2.81 21.26 -9.63
CA VAL A 88 -3.14 20.06 -10.41
C VAL A 88 -4.41 19.44 -9.84
N VAL A 89 -5.36 19.10 -10.70
CA VAL A 89 -6.51 18.27 -10.32
C VAL A 89 -6.22 16.82 -10.64
N THR A 90 -6.60 15.94 -9.74
CA THR A 90 -6.56 14.48 -9.85
C THR A 90 -7.72 13.86 -9.05
N ASN A 91 -7.78 12.53 -8.96
CA ASN A 91 -8.76 11.87 -8.11
C ASN A 91 -8.29 11.75 -6.64
N HIS A 92 -9.26 11.69 -5.73
CA HIS A 92 -9.03 11.41 -4.32
C HIS A 92 -8.38 10.02 -4.15
N HIS A 93 -8.89 8.98 -4.81
CA HIS A 93 -8.33 7.63 -4.71
C HIS A 93 -6.88 7.52 -5.24
N VAL A 94 -6.43 8.48 -6.07
CA VAL A 94 -5.02 8.58 -6.51
C VAL A 94 -4.16 9.21 -5.43
N ALA A 95 -4.55 10.36 -4.88
CA ALA A 95 -3.67 11.19 -4.05
C ALA A 95 -4.24 11.57 -2.66
N GLY A 96 -5.48 11.22 -2.35
CA GLY A 96 -6.17 11.68 -1.12
C GLY A 96 -5.50 11.22 0.18
N ASN A 97 -4.89 10.03 0.17
CA ASN A 97 -4.19 9.44 1.31
C ASN A 97 -2.65 9.43 1.14
N ALA A 98 -2.14 10.21 0.17
CA ALA A 98 -0.72 10.24 -0.13
C ALA A 98 0.10 10.95 0.96
N GLY A 99 1.14 10.30 1.44
CA GLY A 99 2.18 10.89 2.27
C GLY A 99 3.24 11.61 1.44
N ARG A 100 3.62 11.07 0.28
CA ARG A 100 4.54 11.69 -0.68
C ARG A 100 3.93 11.67 -2.06
N ILE A 101 4.13 12.75 -2.81
CA ILE A 101 3.62 12.90 -4.18
C ILE A 101 4.76 13.42 -5.06
N VAL A 102 5.03 12.71 -6.15
CA VAL A 102 5.98 13.11 -7.19
C VAL A 102 5.25 13.18 -8.51
N CYS A 103 5.39 14.28 -9.20
CA CYS A 103 4.75 14.57 -10.47
C CYS A 103 5.76 14.60 -11.60
N ASN A 104 5.55 13.81 -12.65
CA ASN A 104 6.32 13.90 -13.90
C ASN A 104 5.53 14.73 -14.90
N LEU A 105 6.11 15.86 -15.28
CA LEU A 105 5.54 16.78 -16.25
C LEU A 105 5.72 16.28 -17.69
N ALA A 106 5.06 16.91 -18.65
CA ALA A 106 5.16 16.57 -20.06
C ALA A 106 6.58 16.70 -20.64
N ASP A 107 7.41 17.58 -20.08
CA ASP A 107 8.84 17.75 -20.41
C ASP A 107 9.76 16.75 -19.71
N GLN A 108 9.20 15.74 -19.04
CA GLN A 108 9.85 14.68 -18.28
C GLN A 108 10.65 15.19 -17.06
N GLU A 109 10.32 16.38 -16.58
CA GLU A 109 10.86 16.87 -15.32
C GLU A 109 10.07 16.28 -14.15
N GLU A 110 10.79 15.74 -13.18
CA GLU A 110 10.22 15.27 -11.91
C GLU A 110 10.19 16.42 -10.91
N ILE A 111 9.02 16.63 -10.32
CA ILE A 111 8.78 17.69 -9.36
C ILE A 111 7.93 17.18 -8.20
N GLU A 112 8.28 17.56 -6.99
CA GLU A 112 7.46 17.23 -5.83
C GLU A 112 6.18 18.07 -5.81
N ALA A 113 5.13 17.49 -5.24
CA ALA A 113 3.86 18.16 -5.05
C ALA A 113 3.33 17.94 -3.63
N GLN A 114 2.52 18.87 -3.17
CA GLN A 114 1.84 18.78 -1.88
C GLN A 114 0.34 18.61 -2.12
N LEU A 115 -0.31 17.77 -1.32
CA LEU A 115 -1.76 17.69 -1.28
C LEU A 115 -2.32 18.97 -0.65
N VAL A 116 -3.05 19.76 -1.42
CA VAL A 116 -3.77 20.94 -0.92
C VAL A 116 -4.99 20.52 -0.12
N GLY A 117 -5.74 19.57 -0.66
CA GLY A 117 -6.89 18.98 -0.03
C GLY A 117 -7.59 18.01 -0.96
N THR A 118 -8.65 17.39 -0.44
CA THR A 118 -9.36 16.34 -1.14
C THR A 118 -10.82 16.25 -0.71
N ASP A 119 -11.64 15.64 -1.57
CA ASP A 119 -13.03 15.33 -1.32
C ASP A 119 -13.34 13.90 -1.80
N ALA A 120 -13.41 12.95 -0.88
CA ALA A 120 -13.69 11.56 -1.18
C ALA A 120 -15.10 11.37 -1.80
N LEU A 121 -16.06 12.23 -1.45
CA LEU A 121 -17.43 12.12 -1.93
C LEU A 121 -17.57 12.48 -3.42
N ALA A 122 -16.69 13.34 -3.94
CA ALA A 122 -16.63 13.69 -5.36
C ALA A 122 -15.44 13.01 -6.08
N ASP A 123 -14.64 12.26 -5.37
CA ASP A 123 -13.38 11.67 -5.84
C ASP A 123 -12.43 12.68 -6.51
N ILE A 124 -12.30 13.86 -5.92
CA ILE A 124 -11.39 14.92 -6.40
C ILE A 124 -10.33 15.24 -5.36
N ALA A 125 -9.08 15.37 -5.81
CA ALA A 125 -7.96 15.92 -5.04
C ALA A 125 -7.30 17.06 -5.81
N VAL A 126 -6.72 18.00 -5.07
CA VAL A 126 -5.94 19.11 -5.63
C VAL A 126 -4.53 19.06 -5.06
N LEU A 127 -3.56 19.09 -5.95
CA LEU A 127 -2.14 19.14 -5.62
C LEU A 127 -1.57 20.50 -5.95
N LYS A 128 -0.50 20.86 -5.27
CA LYS A 128 0.32 22.04 -5.53
C LYS A 128 1.73 21.62 -5.89
N LEU A 129 2.16 21.87 -7.13
CA LEU A 129 3.52 21.61 -7.60
C LEU A 129 4.51 22.55 -6.90
N ASP A 130 5.67 22.04 -6.51
CA ASP A 130 6.79 22.85 -6.05
C ASP A 130 7.54 23.45 -7.24
N LEU A 131 6.97 24.51 -7.84
CA LEU A 131 7.52 25.16 -9.01
C LEU A 131 8.88 25.82 -8.74
N ALA A 132 9.23 26.08 -7.47
CA ALA A 132 10.53 26.66 -7.12
C ALA A 132 11.69 25.67 -7.33
N SER A 133 11.40 24.37 -7.29
CA SER A 133 12.40 23.31 -7.51
C SER A 133 12.65 22.99 -8.98
N ARG A 134 11.92 23.59 -9.94
CA ARG A 134 12.08 23.33 -11.38
C ARG A 134 13.48 23.71 -11.88
N LYS A 135 14.09 22.82 -12.64
CA LYS A 135 15.43 22.99 -13.22
C LYS A 135 15.39 23.22 -14.73
N LYS A 136 14.37 22.73 -15.40
CA LYS A 136 14.18 22.79 -16.86
C LYS A 136 12.69 22.92 -17.17
N GLY A 137 12.39 23.11 -18.43
CA GLY A 137 11.03 23.18 -18.93
C GLY A 137 10.51 24.61 -19.16
N ILE A 138 9.25 24.70 -19.56
CA ILE A 138 8.58 25.95 -19.94
C ILE A 138 8.10 26.67 -18.68
N THR A 139 8.40 27.96 -18.59
CA THR A 139 7.87 28.84 -17.54
C THR A 139 7.11 29.98 -18.20
N PRO A 140 5.82 30.21 -17.88
CA PRO A 140 4.97 29.49 -16.91
C PRO A 140 4.58 28.09 -17.37
N VAL A 141 4.18 27.23 -16.41
CA VAL A 141 3.70 25.87 -16.72
C VAL A 141 2.46 25.94 -17.63
N PRO A 142 2.32 25.00 -18.58
CA PRO A 142 1.11 24.89 -19.40
C PRO A 142 -0.14 24.65 -18.54
N VAL A 143 -1.26 25.21 -18.94
CA VAL A 143 -2.53 25.14 -18.21
C VAL A 143 -3.62 24.68 -19.15
N ALA A 144 -4.37 23.63 -18.77
CA ALA A 144 -5.55 23.18 -19.51
C ALA A 144 -6.78 24.01 -19.13
N GLN A 145 -7.66 24.24 -20.09
CA GLN A 145 -8.86 25.03 -19.93
C GLN A 145 -10.06 24.15 -19.55
N TRP A 146 -10.88 24.61 -18.62
CA TRP A 146 -12.16 23.99 -18.30
C TRP A 146 -13.19 24.24 -19.41
N GLY A 147 -13.92 23.19 -19.80
CA GLY A 147 -15.13 23.25 -20.62
C GLY A 147 -16.39 23.15 -19.75
N ASP A 148 -17.54 23.31 -20.36
CA ASP A 148 -18.86 23.19 -19.70
C ASP A 148 -19.42 21.78 -19.87
N SER A 149 -19.42 20.98 -18.81
CA SER A 149 -19.99 19.62 -18.85
C SER A 149 -21.52 19.60 -19.03
N ASN A 150 -22.24 20.69 -18.78
CA ASN A 150 -23.67 20.77 -19.03
C ASN A 150 -24.01 20.91 -20.53
N ALA A 151 -23.03 21.36 -21.33
CA ALA A 151 -23.18 21.44 -22.78
C ALA A 151 -22.94 20.14 -23.51
N VAL A 152 -22.33 19.14 -22.83
CA VAL A 152 -21.98 17.83 -23.39
C VAL A 152 -23.23 17.01 -23.71
N ARG A 153 -23.21 16.35 -24.86
CA ARG A 153 -24.32 15.52 -25.34
C ARG A 153 -23.83 14.10 -25.70
N VAL A 154 -24.75 13.16 -25.67
CA VAL A 154 -24.49 11.81 -26.20
C VAL A 154 -24.13 11.92 -27.67
N GLY A 155 -23.03 11.20 -28.05
CA GLY A 155 -22.45 11.23 -29.38
C GLY A 155 -21.33 12.24 -29.59
N ASP A 156 -21.10 13.18 -28.65
CA ASP A 156 -19.99 14.12 -28.74
C ASP A 156 -18.65 13.35 -28.70
N VAL A 157 -17.71 13.74 -29.58
CA VAL A 157 -16.36 13.17 -29.61
C VAL A 157 -15.58 13.68 -28.41
N VAL A 158 -14.93 12.74 -27.70
CA VAL A 158 -14.09 13.02 -26.54
C VAL A 158 -12.77 12.26 -26.60
N PHE A 159 -11.78 12.79 -25.88
CA PHE A 159 -10.47 12.19 -25.73
C PHE A 159 -10.19 11.99 -24.25
N ALA A 160 -9.98 10.72 -23.84
CA ALA A 160 -9.47 10.41 -22.51
C ALA A 160 -7.95 10.47 -22.55
N MET A 161 -7.37 11.28 -21.67
CA MET A 161 -5.93 11.49 -21.57
C MET A 161 -5.41 11.07 -20.21
N GLY A 162 -4.23 10.47 -20.18
CA GLY A 162 -3.62 10.01 -18.92
C GLY A 162 -2.36 9.20 -19.14
N SER A 163 -1.93 8.47 -18.12
CA SER A 163 -0.73 7.63 -18.14
C SER A 163 -1.06 6.20 -17.70
N PRO A 164 -1.58 5.36 -18.59
CA PRO A 164 -1.93 3.98 -18.24
C PRO A 164 -0.71 3.23 -17.69
N ALA A 165 -0.92 2.50 -16.60
CA ALA A 165 0.11 1.77 -15.85
C ALA A 165 1.33 2.63 -15.47
N ALA A 166 1.19 3.95 -15.42
CA ALA A 166 2.28 4.92 -15.16
C ALA A 166 3.48 4.82 -16.13
N VAL A 167 3.31 4.23 -17.30
CA VAL A 167 4.42 4.00 -18.24
C VAL A 167 4.64 5.22 -19.14
N SER A 168 3.59 5.71 -19.78
CA SER A 168 3.67 6.88 -20.68
C SER A 168 2.34 7.61 -20.79
N GLN A 169 2.39 8.88 -21.17
CA GLN A 169 1.18 9.64 -21.48
C GLN A 169 0.51 9.06 -22.73
N SER A 170 -0.79 8.91 -22.70
CA SER A 170 -1.60 8.36 -23.79
C SER A 170 -2.86 9.18 -24.02
N VAL A 171 -3.38 9.07 -25.23
CA VAL A 171 -4.63 9.66 -25.67
C VAL A 171 -5.48 8.61 -26.36
N THR A 172 -6.71 8.41 -25.91
CA THR A 172 -7.67 7.54 -26.55
C THR A 172 -8.88 8.34 -26.99
N ARG A 173 -9.44 8.01 -28.16
CA ARG A 173 -10.62 8.68 -28.73
C ARG A 173 -11.85 7.83 -28.52
N GLY A 174 -12.97 8.47 -28.21
CA GLY A 174 -14.29 7.86 -28.11
C GLY A 174 -15.39 8.89 -28.25
N ILE A 175 -16.60 8.49 -27.89
CA ILE A 175 -17.78 9.36 -27.81
C ILE A 175 -18.39 9.29 -26.42
N VAL A 176 -19.13 10.32 -26.05
CA VAL A 176 -20.00 10.30 -24.87
C VAL A 176 -21.15 9.33 -25.12
N SER A 177 -21.27 8.31 -24.29
CA SER A 177 -22.30 7.27 -24.40
C SER A 177 -23.51 7.57 -23.52
N ASN A 178 -23.28 8.25 -22.35
CA ASN A 178 -24.34 8.64 -21.42
C ASN A 178 -23.86 9.85 -20.62
N THR A 179 -24.74 10.84 -20.39
CA THR A 179 -24.43 12.06 -19.62
C THR A 179 -24.91 11.99 -18.16
N GLN A 180 -25.57 10.90 -17.76
CA GLN A 180 -26.21 10.75 -16.45
C GLN A 180 -26.00 9.35 -15.88
N LEU A 181 -24.84 8.75 -16.15
CA LEU A 181 -24.52 7.43 -15.61
C LEU A 181 -24.48 7.47 -14.09
N ILE A 182 -25.17 6.55 -13.45
CA ILE A 182 -25.06 6.26 -12.01
C ILE A 182 -24.66 4.82 -11.81
N ILE A 183 -24.11 4.53 -10.62
CA ILE A 183 -23.83 3.16 -10.21
C ILE A 183 -25.11 2.55 -9.65
N PRO A 184 -25.56 1.39 -10.15
CA PRO A 184 -26.74 0.72 -9.63
C PRO A 184 -26.58 0.39 -8.13
N ARG A 185 -27.67 0.49 -7.36
CA ARG A 185 -27.67 0.26 -5.89
C ARG A 185 -27.07 -1.08 -5.47
N ASN A 186 -27.25 -2.13 -6.26
CA ASN A 186 -26.67 -3.45 -5.98
C ASN A 186 -25.13 -3.50 -6.17
N MET A 187 -24.54 -2.46 -6.76
CA MET A 187 -23.09 -2.31 -6.95
C MET A 187 -22.48 -1.17 -6.10
N GLU A 188 -23.29 -0.39 -5.37
CA GLU A 188 -22.83 0.79 -4.60
C GLU A 188 -21.72 0.46 -3.60
N GLY A 189 -21.73 -0.72 -3.00
CA GLY A 189 -20.68 -1.17 -2.07
C GLY A 189 -19.29 -1.26 -2.69
N SER A 190 -19.19 -1.35 -4.02
CA SER A 190 -17.93 -1.50 -4.76
C SER A 190 -17.24 -0.15 -5.06
N PHE A 191 -17.92 0.97 -4.81
CA PHE A 191 -17.46 2.32 -5.18
C PHE A 191 -17.47 3.27 -3.98
N ARG A 192 -16.97 2.78 -2.85
CA ARG A 192 -16.77 3.59 -1.64
C ARG A 192 -15.31 4.00 -1.49
N LEU A 193 -15.09 5.29 -1.27
CA LEU A 193 -13.80 5.88 -0.98
C LEU A 193 -13.83 6.45 0.43
N ASP A 194 -12.94 6.00 1.31
CA ASP A 194 -12.94 6.36 2.74
C ASP A 194 -14.35 6.23 3.38
N GLY A 195 -15.09 5.17 2.97
CA GLY A 195 -16.47 4.91 3.40
C GLY A 195 -17.53 5.79 2.72
N GLU A 196 -17.15 6.80 1.94
CA GLU A 196 -18.05 7.67 1.19
C GLU A 196 -18.56 6.99 -0.09
N ASN A 197 -19.84 7.11 -0.39
CA ASN A 197 -20.42 6.67 -1.65
C ASN A 197 -20.30 7.79 -2.68
N VAL A 198 -19.37 7.68 -3.62
CA VAL A 198 -19.12 8.68 -4.67
C VAL A 198 -20.39 8.90 -5.51
N GLY A 199 -21.10 7.84 -5.86
CA GLY A 199 -22.35 7.89 -6.61
C GLY A 199 -23.48 8.71 -5.94
N SER A 200 -23.33 9.05 -4.65
CA SER A 200 -24.33 9.88 -3.97
C SER A 200 -24.40 11.31 -4.50
N ILE A 201 -23.33 11.82 -5.10
CA ILE A 201 -23.31 13.18 -5.68
C ILE A 201 -22.79 13.23 -7.12
N VAL A 202 -22.16 12.17 -7.62
CA VAL A 202 -21.61 12.14 -8.98
C VAL A 202 -22.59 11.45 -9.92
N ARG A 203 -22.90 12.12 -11.03
CA ARG A 203 -23.47 11.51 -12.24
C ARG A 203 -22.41 11.55 -13.30
N TRP A 204 -21.86 10.42 -13.65
CA TRP A 204 -20.72 10.35 -14.56
C TRP A 204 -21.09 10.64 -16.00
N LEU A 205 -20.19 11.26 -16.73
CA LEU A 205 -20.16 11.22 -18.18
C LEU A 205 -19.58 9.87 -18.60
N ALA A 206 -20.42 8.96 -19.11
CA ALA A 206 -19.96 7.72 -19.67
C ALA A 206 -19.43 7.91 -21.08
N HIS A 207 -18.33 7.26 -21.43
CA HIS A 207 -17.71 7.31 -22.74
C HIS A 207 -17.06 5.97 -23.08
N ASP A 208 -16.83 5.71 -24.37
CA ASP A 208 -16.18 4.50 -24.87
C ASP A 208 -14.70 4.70 -25.25
N ALA A 209 -14.14 5.90 -24.98
CA ALA A 209 -12.70 6.09 -25.02
C ALA A 209 -12.04 5.18 -23.98
N ILE A 210 -11.13 4.33 -24.45
CA ILE A 210 -10.51 3.28 -23.61
C ILE A 210 -9.72 3.91 -22.48
N ILE A 211 -10.02 3.49 -21.24
CA ILE A 211 -9.25 3.85 -20.04
C ILE A 211 -8.77 2.58 -19.32
N PHE A 212 -7.59 2.68 -18.70
CA PHE A 212 -6.99 1.64 -17.88
C PHE A 212 -6.52 2.22 -16.55
N GLY A 213 -6.16 1.36 -15.60
CA GLY A 213 -5.51 1.78 -14.36
C GLY A 213 -4.32 2.70 -14.65
N GLY A 214 -4.30 3.89 -14.02
CA GLY A 214 -3.35 4.97 -14.29
C GLY A 214 -3.92 6.14 -15.10
N ASN A 215 -5.05 5.99 -15.80
CA ASN A 215 -5.76 7.11 -16.43
C ASN A 215 -6.60 7.91 -15.43
N SER A 216 -6.89 7.34 -14.26
CA SER A 216 -7.61 8.02 -13.17
C SER A 216 -6.96 9.36 -12.82
N GLY A 217 -7.78 10.40 -12.69
CA GLY A 217 -7.35 11.79 -12.45
C GLY A 217 -6.93 12.56 -13.70
N GLY A 218 -6.73 11.88 -14.83
CA GLY A 218 -6.50 12.53 -16.12
C GLY A 218 -7.79 13.13 -16.70
N PRO A 219 -7.68 14.15 -17.58
CA PRO A 219 -8.86 14.82 -18.15
C PRO A 219 -9.53 14.00 -19.25
N LEU A 220 -10.85 14.08 -19.29
CA LEU A 220 -11.67 13.85 -20.48
C LEU A 220 -11.88 15.19 -21.19
N VAL A 221 -11.50 15.29 -22.46
CA VAL A 221 -11.53 16.55 -23.18
C VAL A 221 -12.38 16.49 -24.45
N ASN A 222 -12.96 17.62 -24.85
CA ASN A 222 -13.69 17.76 -26.11
C ASN A 222 -12.73 18.04 -27.29
N VAL A 223 -13.26 18.15 -28.49
CA VAL A 223 -12.50 18.44 -29.73
C VAL A 223 -11.78 19.80 -29.70
N ALA A 224 -12.26 20.76 -28.91
CA ALA A 224 -11.59 22.06 -28.69
C ALA A 224 -10.42 21.97 -27.70
N GLY A 225 -10.17 20.82 -27.07
CA GLY A 225 -9.16 20.65 -26.05
C GLY A 225 -9.53 21.28 -24.71
N GLN A 226 -10.80 21.26 -24.34
CA GLN A 226 -11.30 21.73 -23.06
C GLN A 226 -11.68 20.54 -22.18
N ILE A 227 -11.39 20.62 -20.89
CA ILE A 227 -11.70 19.58 -19.89
C ILE A 227 -13.22 19.54 -19.70
N VAL A 228 -13.89 18.47 -20.12
CA VAL A 228 -15.32 18.22 -19.89
C VAL A 228 -15.56 17.23 -18.75
N GLY A 229 -14.51 16.51 -18.30
CA GLY A 229 -14.59 15.62 -17.16
C GLY A 229 -13.22 15.24 -16.65
N ILE A 230 -13.19 14.57 -15.48
CA ILE A 230 -11.98 13.91 -14.91
C ILE A 230 -12.25 12.42 -14.91
N ASN A 231 -11.43 11.63 -15.60
CA ASN A 231 -11.56 10.17 -15.69
C ASN A 231 -11.42 9.54 -14.32
N GLU A 232 -12.32 8.62 -13.98
CA GLU A 232 -12.36 8.00 -12.65
C GLU A 232 -12.54 6.48 -12.73
N ILE A 233 -13.64 6.00 -13.29
CA ILE A 233 -14.04 4.59 -13.23
C ILE A 233 -14.09 3.91 -14.60
N GLY A 234 -13.87 2.59 -14.60
CA GLY A 234 -14.14 1.72 -15.75
C GLY A 234 -15.27 0.75 -15.41
N LEU A 235 -16.32 0.72 -16.24
CA LEU A 235 -17.45 -0.18 -16.12
C LEU A 235 -17.55 -1.06 -17.37
N GLY A 236 -16.87 -2.18 -17.36
CA GLY A 236 -16.77 -3.05 -18.54
C GLY A 236 -16.05 -2.34 -19.69
N SER A 237 -16.77 -2.04 -20.78
CA SER A 237 -16.26 -1.34 -21.97
C SER A 237 -16.43 0.18 -21.90
N LEU A 238 -17.07 0.70 -20.85
CA LEU A 238 -17.30 2.13 -20.67
C LEU A 238 -16.36 2.73 -19.64
N GLY A 239 -15.85 3.92 -19.93
CA GLY A 239 -15.24 4.80 -18.95
C GLY A 239 -16.27 5.73 -18.35
N GLY A 240 -16.10 6.13 -17.08
CA GLY A 240 -16.87 7.17 -16.43
C GLY A 240 -15.97 8.30 -15.97
N ALA A 241 -16.35 9.53 -16.31
CA ALA A 241 -15.64 10.74 -15.91
C ALA A 241 -16.54 11.63 -15.04
N ILE A 242 -15.96 12.18 -13.96
CA ILE A 242 -16.60 13.19 -13.12
C ILE A 242 -16.83 14.45 -13.96
N PRO A 243 -18.04 14.99 -14.07
CA PRO A 243 -18.32 16.18 -14.88
C PRO A 243 -17.46 17.38 -14.48
N SER A 244 -16.93 18.11 -15.47
CA SER A 244 -16.01 19.23 -15.25
C SER A 244 -16.57 20.32 -14.33
N ASN A 245 -17.85 20.65 -14.42
CA ASN A 245 -18.48 21.68 -13.58
C ASN A 245 -18.44 21.27 -12.10
N LEU A 246 -18.69 20.00 -11.79
CA LEU A 246 -18.57 19.47 -10.42
C LEU A 246 -17.10 19.47 -9.98
N ALA A 247 -16.21 18.89 -10.79
CA ALA A 247 -14.78 18.80 -10.47
C ALA A 247 -14.16 20.18 -10.24
N ARG A 248 -14.47 21.16 -11.09
CA ARG A 248 -14.02 22.54 -10.96
C ARG A 248 -14.52 23.19 -9.68
N SER A 249 -15.83 23.08 -9.38
CA SER A 249 -16.43 23.65 -8.17
C SER A 249 -15.79 23.07 -6.89
N VAL A 250 -15.51 21.77 -6.88
CA VAL A 250 -14.82 21.10 -5.77
C VAL A 250 -13.38 21.57 -5.67
N ALA A 251 -12.64 21.61 -6.79
CA ALA A 251 -11.25 22.07 -6.82
C ALA A 251 -11.10 23.53 -6.34
N GLU A 252 -11.96 24.43 -6.77
CA GLU A 252 -11.97 25.84 -6.33
C GLU A 252 -12.16 25.96 -4.81
N ARG A 253 -13.08 25.18 -4.22
CA ARG A 253 -13.29 25.14 -2.75
C ARG A 253 -12.07 24.58 -2.02
N ILE A 254 -11.44 23.52 -2.55
CA ILE A 254 -10.22 22.94 -1.98
C ILE A 254 -9.08 23.97 -2.02
N ILE A 255 -8.91 24.69 -3.11
CA ILE A 255 -7.87 25.72 -3.24
C ILE A 255 -8.10 26.88 -2.24
N ALA A 256 -9.36 27.26 -2.03
CA ALA A 256 -9.70 28.36 -1.13
C ALA A 256 -9.60 28.00 0.36
N ASP A 257 -10.13 26.83 0.73
CA ASP A 257 -10.33 26.45 2.14
C ASP A 257 -9.52 25.24 2.61
N GLY A 258 -8.77 24.56 1.71
CA GLY A 258 -8.07 23.31 1.97
C GLY A 258 -8.97 22.07 2.02
N HIS A 259 -10.28 22.23 2.05
CA HIS A 259 -11.27 21.14 2.11
C HIS A 259 -12.64 21.61 1.66
N VAL A 260 -13.51 20.65 1.33
CA VAL A 260 -14.92 20.96 1.00
C VAL A 260 -15.79 20.85 2.25
N LYS A 261 -16.31 21.97 2.70
CA LYS A 261 -17.30 22.02 3.79
C LYS A 261 -18.65 21.52 3.27
N ARG A 262 -19.18 20.47 3.88
CA ARG A 262 -20.47 19.91 3.51
C ARG A 262 -21.43 19.93 4.68
N SER A 263 -22.70 20.25 4.40
CA SER A 263 -23.75 20.20 5.40
C SER A 263 -24.36 18.80 5.50
N TRP A 264 -25.07 18.57 6.56
CA TRP A 264 -25.84 17.36 6.80
C TRP A 264 -27.17 17.68 7.48
N THR A 265 -28.21 16.95 7.10
CA THR A 265 -29.58 17.12 7.63
C THR A 265 -30.09 15.84 8.31
N GLY A 266 -29.56 14.67 7.93
CA GLY A 266 -30.02 13.37 8.40
C GLY A 266 -31.28 12.85 7.71
N VAL A 267 -31.62 13.38 6.52
CA VAL A 267 -32.65 12.82 5.67
C VAL A 267 -32.06 11.75 4.76
N GLU A 268 -32.66 10.60 4.72
CA GLU A 268 -32.39 9.53 3.76
C GLU A 268 -33.50 9.54 2.71
N VAL A 269 -33.13 9.57 1.44
CA VAL A 269 -34.08 9.77 0.33
C VAL A 269 -33.99 8.66 -0.71
N GLN A 270 -35.10 8.52 -1.43
CA GLN A 270 -35.21 7.66 -2.60
C GLN A 270 -36.14 8.34 -3.66
N PRO A 271 -36.12 7.85 -4.91
CA PRO A 271 -37.11 8.28 -5.89
C PRO A 271 -38.55 8.05 -5.42
N ARG A 272 -39.47 8.80 -5.95
CA ARG A 272 -40.91 8.60 -5.74
C ARG A 272 -41.29 7.13 -6.07
N LEU A 273 -42.31 6.64 -5.39
CA LEU A 273 -42.90 5.36 -5.74
C LEU A 273 -43.58 5.45 -7.12
N LYS A 274 -43.59 4.35 -7.87
CA LYS A 274 -44.10 4.28 -9.23
C LYS A 274 -45.56 4.71 -9.38
N ASP A 275 -46.36 4.47 -8.35
CA ASP A 275 -47.79 4.80 -8.34
C ASP A 275 -48.09 6.27 -7.97
N ALA A 276 -47.07 7.03 -7.54
CA ALA A 276 -47.18 8.44 -7.18
C ALA A 276 -47.00 9.38 -8.38
N VAL A 277 -47.62 9.09 -9.51
CA VAL A 277 -47.37 9.75 -10.81
C VAL A 277 -47.78 11.23 -10.83
N ALA A 278 -48.69 11.66 -9.99
CA ALA A 278 -49.25 13.02 -10.03
C ALA A 278 -48.50 14.07 -9.22
N GLU A 279 -47.50 13.68 -8.40
CA GLU A 279 -46.81 14.57 -7.48
C GLU A 279 -45.31 14.68 -7.81
N SER A 280 -44.77 15.91 -7.76
CA SER A 280 -43.31 16.14 -7.84
C SER A 280 -42.69 16.08 -6.45
N GLY A 281 -41.44 15.70 -6.36
CA GLY A 281 -40.71 15.66 -5.10
C GLY A 281 -39.74 14.46 -4.97
N VAL A 282 -39.00 14.40 -3.87
CA VAL A 282 -38.17 13.29 -3.47
C VAL A 282 -38.75 12.64 -2.22
N LEU A 283 -38.85 11.29 -2.21
CA LEU A 283 -39.43 10.53 -1.09
C LEU A 283 -38.46 10.39 0.05
N VAL A 284 -38.85 10.74 1.26
CA VAL A 284 -38.10 10.46 2.49
C VAL A 284 -38.24 8.97 2.85
N ALA A 285 -37.17 8.21 2.68
CA ALA A 285 -37.11 6.80 3.04
C ALA A 285 -36.84 6.60 4.53
N GLY A 286 -35.99 7.45 5.10
CA GLY A 286 -35.59 7.40 6.50
C GLY A 286 -35.19 8.77 7.05
N VAL A 287 -35.18 8.86 8.37
CA VAL A 287 -34.66 10.01 9.12
C VAL A 287 -33.75 9.49 10.23
N VAL A 288 -32.50 9.93 10.19
CA VAL A 288 -31.48 9.50 11.16
C VAL A 288 -31.82 10.05 12.55
N GLN A 289 -31.67 9.20 13.55
CA GLN A 289 -31.91 9.58 14.97
C GLN A 289 -31.05 10.78 15.38
N ASP A 290 -31.62 11.67 16.19
CA ASP A 290 -31.02 12.90 16.72
C ASP A 290 -30.45 13.82 15.60
N SER A 291 -31.00 13.78 14.42
CA SER A 291 -30.63 14.65 13.29
C SER A 291 -31.42 15.94 13.25
N PRO A 292 -30.94 16.96 12.51
CA PRO A 292 -31.72 18.16 12.24
C PRO A 292 -33.11 17.89 11.62
N ALA A 293 -33.19 16.89 10.73
CA ALA A 293 -34.44 16.48 10.12
C ALA A 293 -35.44 15.89 11.12
N GLN A 294 -34.96 15.03 12.04
CA GLN A 294 -35.80 14.50 13.12
C GLN A 294 -36.31 15.63 14.03
N ALA A 295 -35.38 16.53 14.45
CA ALA A 295 -35.76 17.67 15.29
C ALA A 295 -36.76 18.61 14.63
N ALA A 296 -36.71 18.75 13.28
CA ALA A 296 -37.67 19.51 12.49
C ALA A 296 -39.00 18.77 12.26
N GLY A 297 -39.13 17.52 12.69
CA GLY A 297 -40.32 16.71 12.54
C GLY A 297 -40.54 16.13 11.14
N ILE A 298 -39.49 16.00 10.31
CA ILE A 298 -39.54 15.25 9.04
C ILE A 298 -39.69 13.77 9.37
N LYS A 299 -40.47 13.04 8.58
CA LYS A 299 -40.79 11.62 8.79
C LYS A 299 -40.62 10.82 7.51
N SER A 300 -40.37 9.52 7.68
CA SER A 300 -40.46 8.57 6.55
C SER A 300 -41.85 8.64 5.93
N GLY A 301 -41.91 8.62 4.59
CA GLY A 301 -43.14 8.80 3.80
C GLY A 301 -43.41 10.24 3.41
N ASP A 302 -42.74 11.25 3.96
CA ASP A 302 -42.83 12.63 3.48
C ASP A 302 -42.30 12.75 2.04
N LEU A 303 -42.95 13.54 1.22
CA LEU A 303 -42.49 13.87 -0.14
C LEU A 303 -41.98 15.29 -0.15
N ILE A 304 -40.65 15.48 -0.14
CA ILE A 304 -40.02 16.83 -0.19
C ILE A 304 -40.18 17.40 -1.60
N THR A 305 -40.92 18.54 -1.73
CA THR A 305 -41.16 19.20 -3.01
C THR A 305 -40.31 20.45 -3.21
N SER A 306 -39.78 21.02 -2.11
CA SER A 306 -38.86 22.16 -2.17
C SER A 306 -37.88 22.10 -0.98
N PHE A 307 -36.63 22.44 -1.25
CA PHE A 307 -35.58 22.58 -0.27
C PHE A 307 -34.86 23.91 -0.45
N ASP A 308 -34.88 24.76 0.58
CA ASP A 308 -34.27 26.10 0.56
C ASP A 308 -34.70 26.95 -0.65
N GLY A 309 -36.00 26.93 -1.00
CA GLY A 309 -36.57 27.63 -2.13
C GLY A 309 -36.40 26.98 -3.51
N SER A 310 -35.52 25.95 -3.61
CA SER A 310 -35.32 25.20 -4.84
C SER A 310 -36.39 24.11 -4.97
N ALA A 311 -37.08 24.04 -6.09
CA ALA A 311 -38.00 22.95 -6.39
C ALA A 311 -37.22 21.62 -6.55
N VAL A 312 -37.77 20.55 -6.02
CA VAL A 312 -37.18 19.21 -6.04
C VAL A 312 -38.12 18.27 -6.77
N ASP A 313 -37.56 17.49 -7.70
CA ASP A 313 -38.24 16.36 -8.32
C ASP A 313 -37.28 15.21 -8.53
N CYS A 314 -37.70 14.00 -8.12
CA CYS A 314 -36.90 12.80 -8.23
C CYS A 314 -37.81 11.59 -8.49
N SER A 315 -37.98 11.23 -9.75
CA SER A 315 -38.76 10.09 -10.21
C SER A 315 -37.91 8.86 -10.55
N ILE A 316 -36.59 9.06 -10.74
CA ILE A 316 -35.63 8.04 -11.12
C ILE A 316 -34.34 8.19 -10.30
N ASP A 317 -33.56 7.12 -10.15
CA ASP A 317 -32.35 7.13 -9.34
C ASP A 317 -31.27 8.12 -9.81
N GLU A 318 -31.22 8.43 -11.13
CA GLU A 318 -30.30 9.40 -11.73
C GLU A 318 -30.51 10.83 -11.27
N GLN A 319 -31.63 11.13 -10.62
CA GLN A 319 -31.95 12.47 -10.10
C GLN A 319 -31.54 12.64 -8.63
N LEU A 320 -31.31 11.54 -7.89
CA LEU A 320 -30.91 11.59 -6.48
C LEU A 320 -29.62 12.38 -6.24
N PRO A 321 -28.55 12.24 -7.05
CA PRO A 321 -27.33 13.00 -6.84
C PRO A 321 -27.54 14.52 -6.89
N LEU A 322 -28.51 15.00 -7.65
CA LEU A 322 -28.83 16.44 -7.71
C LEU A 322 -29.41 16.96 -6.39
N PHE A 323 -30.35 16.21 -5.80
CA PHE A 323 -30.89 16.53 -4.48
C PHE A 323 -29.80 16.49 -3.42
N ASN A 324 -28.96 15.47 -3.44
CA ASN A 324 -27.83 15.33 -2.50
C ASN A 324 -26.83 16.48 -2.64
N GLN A 325 -26.50 16.91 -3.87
CA GLN A 325 -25.65 18.08 -4.10
C GLN A 325 -26.26 19.35 -3.51
N LEU A 326 -27.58 19.54 -3.67
CA LEU A 326 -28.32 20.69 -3.12
C LEU A 326 -28.20 20.72 -1.59
N VAL A 327 -28.50 19.60 -0.93
CA VAL A 327 -28.43 19.49 0.54
C VAL A 327 -26.99 19.68 1.05
N LEU A 328 -26.04 18.93 0.51
CA LEU A 328 -24.63 18.93 0.94
C LEU A 328 -23.91 20.25 0.61
N GLY A 329 -24.37 20.98 -0.40
CA GLY A 329 -23.85 22.29 -0.80
C GLY A 329 -24.43 23.48 -0.02
N THR A 330 -25.46 23.26 0.79
CA THR A 330 -26.06 24.30 1.64
C THR A 330 -25.06 24.71 2.73
N PRO A 331 -24.91 26.01 3.05
CA PRO A 331 -24.03 26.47 4.11
C PRO A 331 -24.35 25.82 5.46
N ILE A 332 -23.30 25.46 6.22
CA ILE A 332 -23.42 24.89 7.57
C ILE A 332 -24.00 25.97 8.50
N GLY A 333 -24.95 25.57 9.36
CA GLY A 333 -25.66 26.49 10.29
C GLY A 333 -26.77 27.30 9.64
N LYS A 334 -27.01 27.13 8.33
CA LYS A 334 -28.11 27.80 7.64
C LYS A 334 -29.45 27.23 8.08
N LYS A 335 -30.40 28.09 8.43
CA LYS A 335 -31.81 27.75 8.63
C LYS A 335 -32.48 27.70 7.27
N VAL A 336 -33.00 26.54 6.86
CA VAL A 336 -33.62 26.28 5.57
C VAL A 336 -35.10 25.93 5.74
N GLU A 337 -35.95 26.39 4.82
CA GLU A 337 -37.33 25.94 4.71
C GLU A 337 -37.39 24.68 3.84
N VAL A 338 -38.10 23.67 4.31
CA VAL A 338 -38.40 22.47 3.55
C VAL A 338 -39.90 22.34 3.38
N LYS A 339 -40.36 22.38 2.12
CA LYS A 339 -41.76 22.11 1.81
C LYS A 339 -41.91 20.65 1.43
N LEU A 340 -42.92 20.02 2.00
CA LEU A 340 -43.18 18.60 1.79
C LEU A 340 -44.68 18.32 1.75
N ILE A 341 -45.06 17.18 1.21
CA ILE A 341 -46.41 16.63 1.26
C ILE A 341 -46.39 15.48 2.26
N ARG A 342 -47.27 15.51 3.24
CA ARG A 342 -47.53 14.47 4.23
C ARG A 342 -49.02 14.10 4.23
N ASP A 343 -49.33 12.82 4.03
CA ASP A 343 -50.71 12.33 3.97
C ASP A 343 -51.57 13.16 3.00
N GLY A 344 -51.02 13.52 1.82
CA GLY A 344 -51.66 14.34 0.78
C GLY A 344 -51.82 15.82 1.12
N LYS A 345 -51.24 16.30 2.25
CA LYS A 345 -51.37 17.71 2.68
C LYS A 345 -50.00 18.42 2.61
N PRO A 346 -49.98 19.70 2.16
CA PRO A 346 -48.76 20.47 2.17
C PRO A 346 -48.36 20.83 3.61
N VAL A 347 -47.09 20.64 3.93
CA VAL A 347 -46.45 20.97 5.21
C VAL A 347 -45.15 21.71 4.94
N ALA A 348 -44.89 22.78 5.72
CA ALA A 348 -43.60 23.46 5.70
C ALA A 348 -42.94 23.29 7.04
N VAL A 349 -41.70 22.86 7.03
CA VAL A 349 -40.86 22.72 8.22
C VAL A 349 -39.56 23.51 8.05
N SER A 350 -38.93 23.85 9.17
CA SER A 350 -37.68 24.59 9.14
C SER A 350 -36.65 23.76 9.88
N LEU A 351 -35.49 23.52 9.27
CA LEU A 351 -34.36 22.85 9.90
C LEU A 351 -33.08 23.69 9.79
N THR A 352 -32.14 23.47 10.68
CA THR A 352 -30.80 24.09 10.62
C THR A 352 -29.79 23.03 10.24
N THR A 353 -29.05 23.26 9.18
CA THR A 353 -28.01 22.34 8.72
C THR A 353 -26.85 22.29 9.71
N ILE A 354 -26.22 21.14 9.86
CA ILE A 354 -25.00 20.96 10.65
C ILE A 354 -23.84 20.47 9.79
N ALA A 355 -22.63 20.51 10.31
CA ALA A 355 -21.48 19.97 9.61
C ALA A 355 -21.61 18.45 9.43
N ARG A 356 -21.30 17.96 8.24
CA ARG A 356 -21.22 16.53 7.94
C ARG A 356 -19.92 15.97 8.49
N GLU A 357 -19.99 14.92 9.28
CA GLU A 357 -18.82 14.14 9.68
C GLU A 357 -18.34 13.25 8.51
N PRO A 358 -17.02 12.94 8.39
CA PRO A 358 -16.55 11.98 7.40
C PRO A 358 -17.16 10.59 7.66
N ALA A 359 -17.37 9.80 6.63
CA ALA A 359 -17.91 8.43 6.82
C ALA A 359 -16.93 7.55 7.60
N LEU A 360 -15.65 7.55 7.21
CA LEU A 360 -14.56 6.89 7.93
C LEU A 360 -13.43 7.90 8.21
N PRO A 361 -13.21 8.31 9.46
CA PRO A 361 -12.03 9.08 9.83
C PRO A 361 -10.76 8.30 9.55
N ARG A 362 -9.66 8.99 9.23
CA ARG A 362 -8.37 8.32 8.99
C ARG A 362 -7.93 7.53 10.20
N PRO A 363 -7.47 6.29 10.01
CA PRO A 363 -6.88 5.52 11.09
C PRO A 363 -5.48 6.04 11.41
N GLU A 364 -5.05 5.85 12.66
CA GLU A 364 -3.73 6.20 13.13
C GLU A 364 -3.08 4.99 13.80
N GLU A 365 -1.76 4.87 13.65
CA GLU A 365 -1.01 3.83 14.34
C GLU A 365 -0.81 4.19 15.81
N VAL A 366 -1.12 3.24 16.67
CA VAL A 366 -0.84 3.32 18.12
C VAL A 366 0.23 2.26 18.44
N LYS A 367 1.50 2.63 18.19
CA LYS A 367 2.65 1.70 18.24
C LYS A 367 2.77 0.96 19.57
N SER A 368 2.56 1.66 20.69
CA SER A 368 2.63 1.07 22.04
C SER A 368 1.55 0.04 22.35
N TRP A 369 0.48 0.00 21.53
CA TRP A 369 -0.61 -0.98 21.61
C TRP A 369 -0.51 -2.06 20.53
N GLY A 370 0.30 -1.83 19.51
CA GLY A 370 0.40 -2.71 18.33
C GLY A 370 -0.91 -2.79 17.55
N MET A 371 -1.51 -1.64 17.29
CA MET A 371 -2.77 -1.55 16.54
C MET A 371 -2.84 -0.27 15.71
N THR A 372 -3.71 -0.27 14.72
CA THR A 372 -4.25 0.95 14.13
C THR A 372 -5.67 1.18 14.62
N ALA A 373 -6.05 2.42 14.79
CA ALA A 373 -7.35 2.77 15.34
C ALA A 373 -7.82 4.13 14.84
N ARG A 374 -9.13 4.39 14.95
CA ARG A 374 -9.78 5.63 14.54
C ARG A 374 -10.84 6.09 15.54
N ASN A 375 -11.17 7.37 15.47
CA ASN A 375 -12.30 7.91 16.22
C ASN A 375 -13.62 7.40 15.63
N LEU A 376 -14.64 7.27 16.48
CA LEU A 376 -15.99 6.97 16.04
C LEU A 376 -16.67 8.24 15.53
N THR A 377 -17.38 8.13 14.40
CA THR A 377 -18.35 9.13 13.97
C THR A 377 -19.75 8.78 14.49
N ARG A 378 -20.66 9.73 14.42
CA ARG A 378 -22.05 9.50 14.80
C ARG A 378 -22.68 8.33 14.03
N MET A 379 -22.50 8.30 12.70
CA MET A 379 -23.05 7.23 11.87
C MET A 379 -22.46 5.87 12.23
N MET A 380 -21.12 5.79 12.43
CA MET A 380 -20.47 4.56 12.88
C MET A 380 -20.98 4.08 14.24
N ALA A 381 -21.30 5.00 15.16
CA ALA A 381 -21.88 4.66 16.45
C ALA A 381 -23.30 4.10 16.30
N LEU A 382 -24.17 4.76 15.52
CA LEU A 382 -25.53 4.32 15.26
C LEU A 382 -25.58 2.94 14.58
N GLU A 383 -24.74 2.72 13.55
CA GLU A 383 -24.64 1.41 12.88
C GLU A 383 -24.20 0.28 13.84
N ARG A 384 -23.50 0.63 14.92
CA ARG A 384 -23.10 -0.28 16.00
C ARG A 384 -24.08 -0.32 17.16
N MET A 385 -25.28 0.24 16.98
CA MET A 385 -26.33 0.31 18.01
C MET A 385 -25.86 0.99 19.30
N ARG A 386 -25.02 2.04 19.18
CA ARG A 386 -24.49 2.81 20.30
C ARG A 386 -25.20 4.16 20.40
N SER A 387 -25.45 4.60 21.64
CA SER A 387 -26.04 5.90 21.95
C SER A 387 -25.02 7.05 21.94
N ASP A 388 -23.72 6.72 22.02
CA ASP A 388 -22.60 7.68 22.06
C ASP A 388 -21.51 7.29 21.09
N LYS A 389 -20.65 8.25 20.76
CA LYS A 389 -19.46 8.05 19.92
C LYS A 389 -18.16 8.00 20.73
N ASP A 390 -18.26 7.90 22.06
CA ASP A 390 -17.11 7.79 22.92
C ASP A 390 -16.40 6.46 22.73
N GLY A 391 -15.09 6.49 22.68
CA GLY A 391 -14.23 5.33 22.47
C GLY A 391 -13.41 5.41 21.22
N VAL A 392 -12.56 4.42 21.03
CA VAL A 392 -11.66 4.29 19.90
C VAL A 392 -11.94 2.98 19.19
N LEU A 393 -12.30 3.06 17.92
CA LEU A 393 -12.50 1.88 17.07
C LEU A 393 -11.16 1.32 16.62
N VAL A 394 -10.92 0.07 16.93
CA VAL A 394 -9.76 -0.69 16.48
C VAL A 394 -9.93 -1.06 15.01
N ASP A 395 -8.99 -0.69 14.16
CA ASP A 395 -9.02 -0.92 12.71
C ASP A 395 -8.27 -2.20 12.33
N SER A 396 -7.02 -2.35 12.79
CA SER A 396 -6.23 -3.57 12.63
C SER A 396 -5.32 -3.81 13.83
N ILE A 397 -4.89 -5.07 14.00
CA ILE A 397 -4.06 -5.51 15.13
C ILE A 397 -2.79 -6.17 14.62
N ARG A 398 -1.66 -5.83 15.24
CA ARG A 398 -0.37 -6.47 14.98
C ARG A 398 -0.34 -7.86 15.62
N PRO A 399 -0.20 -8.94 14.82
CA PRO A 399 0.01 -10.27 15.36
C PRO A 399 1.23 -10.31 16.31
N GLY A 400 1.03 -10.90 17.49
CA GLY A 400 2.09 -10.92 18.51
C GLY A 400 2.36 -9.59 19.23
N GLY A 401 1.65 -8.52 18.87
CA GLY A 401 1.72 -7.24 19.57
C GLY A 401 0.89 -7.20 20.86
N PRO A 402 0.98 -6.10 21.65
CA PRO A 402 0.32 -5.98 22.95
C PRO A 402 -1.18 -6.31 22.94
N CYS A 403 -1.94 -5.74 22.01
CA CYS A 403 -3.38 -6.03 21.87
C CYS A 403 -3.65 -7.47 21.44
N GLY A 404 -2.88 -8.00 20.47
CA GLY A 404 -3.05 -9.36 19.98
C GLY A 404 -2.71 -10.43 21.03
N ASN A 405 -1.79 -10.16 21.94
CA ASN A 405 -1.37 -11.08 23.00
C ASN A 405 -2.25 -11.04 24.26
N SER A 406 -3.14 -10.05 24.39
CA SER A 406 -4.06 -9.95 25.54
C SER A 406 -5.06 -11.13 25.58
N LYS A 407 -5.64 -11.40 26.76
CA LYS A 407 -6.58 -12.52 26.96
C LYS A 407 -7.82 -12.02 27.73
N PRO A 408 -9.01 -11.91 27.09
CA PRO A 408 -9.27 -12.07 25.67
C PRO A 408 -8.52 -11.06 24.80
N GLY A 409 -8.13 -11.46 23.57
CA GLY A 409 -7.45 -10.57 22.63
C GLY A 409 -8.38 -9.46 22.14
N ILE A 410 -7.83 -8.27 21.95
CA ILE A 410 -8.52 -7.19 21.23
C ILE A 410 -8.46 -7.48 19.73
N ASN A 411 -9.55 -7.28 19.02
CA ASN A 411 -9.70 -7.58 17.59
C ASN A 411 -10.06 -6.31 16.80
N ALA A 412 -9.87 -6.36 15.49
CA ALA A 412 -10.43 -5.36 14.59
C ALA A 412 -11.96 -5.29 14.75
N GLY A 413 -12.50 -4.07 14.81
CA GLY A 413 -13.92 -3.81 15.04
C GLY A 413 -14.32 -3.62 16.51
N ASP A 414 -13.44 -3.94 17.48
CA ASP A 414 -13.68 -3.65 18.90
C ASP A 414 -13.58 -2.12 19.16
N VAL A 415 -14.29 -1.66 20.18
CA VAL A 415 -14.26 -0.26 20.63
C VAL A 415 -13.69 -0.18 22.04
N ILE A 416 -12.51 0.41 22.20
CA ILE A 416 -11.87 0.64 23.50
C ILE A 416 -12.60 1.77 24.20
N ARG A 417 -13.10 1.51 25.43
CA ARG A 417 -13.95 2.40 26.23
C ARG A 417 -13.25 3.02 27.42
N LYS A 418 -12.43 2.23 28.13
CA LYS A 418 -11.74 2.70 29.31
C LYS A 418 -10.35 2.08 29.43
N ILE A 419 -9.46 2.81 30.09
CA ILE A 419 -8.14 2.36 30.53
C ILE A 419 -8.05 2.62 32.02
N ASP A 420 -7.80 1.58 32.82
CA ASP A 420 -7.72 1.66 34.31
C ASP A 420 -8.92 2.41 34.91
N GLY A 421 -10.13 2.17 34.39
CA GLY A 421 -11.38 2.79 34.81
C GLY A 421 -11.63 4.22 34.28
N LYS A 422 -10.64 4.87 33.66
CA LYS A 422 -10.77 6.20 33.04
C LYS A 422 -11.37 6.09 31.63
N CYS A 423 -12.35 6.93 31.28
CA CYS A 423 -13.02 6.93 29.99
C CYS A 423 -12.07 7.37 28.88
N VAL A 424 -12.08 6.62 27.78
CA VAL A 424 -11.43 6.95 26.49
C VAL A 424 -12.49 7.56 25.59
N LYS A 425 -12.43 8.86 25.33
CA LYS A 425 -13.38 9.53 24.44
C LYS A 425 -13.01 9.41 22.96
N ASP A 426 -11.70 9.48 22.70
CA ASP A 426 -11.13 9.50 21.34
C ASP A 426 -9.67 9.03 21.35
N LEU A 427 -9.01 9.04 20.19
CA LEU A 427 -7.60 8.69 20.04
C LEU A 427 -6.66 9.59 20.86
N ALA A 428 -6.99 10.87 21.00
CA ALA A 428 -6.18 11.79 21.81
C ALA A 428 -6.20 11.38 23.29
N ALA A 429 -7.39 11.09 23.83
CA ALA A 429 -7.55 10.58 25.19
C ALA A 429 -6.87 9.22 25.38
N LEU A 430 -6.94 8.32 24.40
CA LEU A 430 -6.22 7.03 24.45
C LEU A 430 -4.71 7.23 24.57
N ARG A 431 -4.14 8.15 23.79
CA ARG A 431 -2.71 8.46 23.82
C ARG A 431 -2.29 9.10 25.14
N GLU A 432 -3.06 10.05 25.63
CA GLU A 432 -2.80 10.72 26.90
C GLU A 432 -2.78 9.72 28.06
N LEU A 433 -3.81 8.89 28.19
CA LEU A 433 -3.90 7.84 29.22
C LEU A 433 -2.78 6.80 29.09
N SER A 434 -2.41 6.44 27.87
CA SER A 434 -1.28 5.53 27.60
C SER A 434 0.05 6.15 28.04
N ALA A 435 0.28 7.43 27.72
CA ALA A 435 1.47 8.16 28.11
C ALA A 435 1.55 8.34 29.64
N GLU A 436 0.41 8.62 30.31
CA GLU A 436 0.32 8.69 31.76
C GLU A 436 0.72 7.36 32.41
N ALA A 437 0.15 6.24 31.93
CA ALA A 437 0.42 4.90 32.45
C ALA A 437 1.88 4.48 32.29
N THR A 438 2.52 4.86 31.19
CA THR A 438 3.91 4.47 30.86
C THR A 438 4.96 5.49 31.33
N LYS A 439 4.56 6.61 31.94
CA LYS A 439 5.46 7.68 32.35
C LYS A 439 6.53 7.18 33.30
N GLY A 440 7.80 7.38 32.93
CA GLY A 440 8.97 6.99 33.76
C GLY A 440 9.18 5.48 33.84
N LYS A 441 8.53 4.68 33.01
CA LYS A 441 8.72 3.23 32.94
C LYS A 441 9.54 2.86 31.69
N THR A 442 10.47 1.93 31.87
CA THR A 442 11.26 1.32 30.79
C THR A 442 10.58 0.07 30.25
N ASP A 443 9.96 -0.70 31.13
CA ASP A 443 9.29 -1.95 30.81
C ASP A 443 7.81 -1.73 30.44
N PRO A 444 7.21 -2.62 29.65
CA PRO A 444 5.78 -2.59 29.35
C PRO A 444 4.92 -2.63 30.61
N VAL A 445 3.92 -1.75 30.66
CA VAL A 445 3.00 -1.62 31.80
C VAL A 445 1.70 -2.34 31.49
N SER A 446 1.24 -3.17 32.43
CA SER A 446 -0.08 -3.79 32.36
C SER A 446 -1.17 -2.76 32.69
N VAL A 447 -2.09 -2.54 31.74
CA VAL A 447 -3.27 -1.67 31.93
C VAL A 447 -4.55 -2.49 31.75
N LEU A 448 -5.56 -2.19 32.59
CA LEU A 448 -6.89 -2.81 32.47
C LEU A 448 -7.69 -2.07 31.40
N VAL A 449 -8.25 -2.79 30.45
CA VAL A 449 -8.96 -2.23 29.31
C VAL A 449 -10.38 -2.74 29.25
N ASP A 450 -11.35 -1.83 29.28
CA ASP A 450 -12.76 -2.12 28.98
C ASP A 450 -12.99 -1.83 27.49
N PHE A 451 -13.58 -2.77 26.80
CA PHE A 451 -13.88 -2.63 25.37
C PHE A 451 -15.20 -3.31 24.99
N ASP A 452 -15.85 -2.80 23.94
CA ASP A 452 -17.06 -3.38 23.38
C ASP A 452 -16.72 -4.22 22.16
N ARG A 453 -17.29 -5.43 22.08
CA ARG A 453 -17.29 -6.30 20.89
C ARG A 453 -18.72 -6.57 20.48
N GLY A 454 -19.15 -5.98 19.36
CA GLY A 454 -20.57 -5.94 19.01
C GLY A 454 -21.36 -5.20 20.10
N THR A 455 -22.34 -5.87 20.70
CA THR A 455 -23.16 -5.33 21.81
C THR A 455 -22.68 -5.76 23.20
N GLY A 456 -21.60 -6.55 23.29
CA GLY A 456 -21.09 -7.09 24.57
C GLY A 456 -19.89 -6.29 25.09
N GLY A 457 -19.92 -5.92 26.38
CA GLY A 457 -18.78 -5.33 27.10
C GLY A 457 -17.82 -6.42 27.59
N LEU A 458 -16.55 -6.26 27.32
CA LEU A 458 -15.47 -7.16 27.71
C LEU A 458 -14.35 -6.39 28.43
N MET A 459 -13.53 -7.14 29.18
CA MET A 459 -12.35 -6.60 29.84
C MET A 459 -11.13 -7.47 29.52
N THR A 460 -9.98 -6.83 29.39
CA THR A 460 -8.70 -7.51 29.22
C THR A 460 -7.55 -6.71 29.83
N VAL A 461 -6.39 -7.34 29.96
CA VAL A 461 -5.15 -6.67 30.35
C VAL A 461 -4.22 -6.59 29.16
N VAL A 462 -3.80 -5.37 28.81
CA VAL A 462 -2.86 -5.10 27.72
C VAL A 462 -1.54 -4.63 28.31
N LYS A 463 -0.41 -5.17 27.83
CA LYS A 463 0.93 -4.71 28.20
C LYS A 463 1.35 -3.60 27.24
N VAL A 464 1.18 -2.35 27.64
CA VAL A 464 1.47 -1.15 26.83
C VAL A 464 2.91 -0.70 27.05
N GLY A 465 3.67 -0.46 25.98
CA GLY A 465 5.05 0.00 26.04
C GLY A 465 5.93 -0.57 24.93
N LYS A 466 7.23 -0.30 24.99
CA LYS A 466 8.22 -0.93 24.11
C LYS A 466 8.46 -2.38 24.56
N GLU A 467 8.30 -3.33 23.64
CA GLU A 467 8.82 -4.69 23.85
C GLU A 467 10.33 -4.68 23.59
N GLU A 468 11.13 -5.05 24.59
CA GLU A 468 12.53 -5.43 24.36
C GLU A 468 12.58 -6.85 23.78
N PRO A 469 13.46 -7.11 22.80
CA PRO A 469 13.70 -8.48 22.32
C PRO A 469 14.17 -9.35 23.50
N ALA A 470 13.49 -10.46 23.75
CA ALA A 470 13.88 -11.39 24.78
C ALA A 470 15.31 -11.87 24.53
N ASP A 471 16.17 -11.81 25.57
CA ASP A 471 17.52 -12.36 25.54
C ASP A 471 17.46 -13.86 25.19
N LYS A 472 18.07 -14.23 24.08
CA LYS A 472 18.10 -15.64 23.66
C LYS A 472 19.09 -16.42 24.54
N PRO A 473 18.67 -17.52 25.17
CA PRO A 473 19.55 -18.30 26.04
C PRO A 473 20.82 -18.75 25.31
N ALA A 474 21.94 -18.76 26.01
CA ALA A 474 23.21 -19.26 25.46
C ALA A 474 23.10 -20.76 25.13
N LEU A 475 23.34 -21.14 23.86
CA LEU A 475 23.36 -22.52 23.45
C LEU A 475 24.78 -23.10 23.71
N ALA A 476 24.83 -24.31 24.24
CA ALA A 476 26.11 -25.08 24.32
C ALA A 476 26.65 -25.27 22.90
N ARG A 477 27.87 -24.80 22.66
CA ARG A 477 28.53 -24.97 21.36
C ARG A 477 29.00 -26.41 21.23
N LYS A 478 28.40 -27.18 20.32
CA LYS A 478 28.82 -28.51 19.90
C LYS A 478 29.64 -28.40 18.63
N PRO A 479 30.64 -29.32 18.42
CA PRO A 479 31.44 -29.29 17.20
C PRO A 479 30.58 -29.51 15.94
N TRP A 480 31.12 -29.05 14.83
CA TRP A 480 30.49 -29.12 13.53
C TRP A 480 31.43 -29.80 12.52
N PRO A 481 30.91 -30.71 11.65
CA PRO A 481 31.74 -31.46 10.71
C PRO A 481 32.36 -30.60 9.59
N ALA A 482 31.88 -29.37 9.38
CA ALA A 482 32.38 -28.42 8.38
C ALA A 482 32.40 -28.94 6.93
N ALA A 483 31.55 -29.93 6.63
CA ALA A 483 31.37 -30.54 5.32
C ALA A 483 29.90 -30.96 5.17
N ALA A 484 29.37 -30.93 3.97
CA ALA A 484 28.09 -31.57 3.67
C ALA A 484 28.32 -33.02 3.24
N THR A 485 27.42 -33.90 3.65
CA THR A 485 27.52 -35.33 3.37
C THR A 485 26.23 -35.91 2.81
N GLN A 486 26.36 -36.99 2.08
CA GLN A 486 25.28 -37.81 1.56
C GLN A 486 25.44 -39.24 2.06
N VAL A 487 24.36 -39.86 2.52
CA VAL A 487 24.41 -41.26 2.94
C VAL A 487 24.85 -42.16 1.81
N LEU A 488 25.79 -43.08 2.11
CA LEU A 488 26.20 -44.15 1.20
C LEU A 488 25.14 -45.24 1.21
N THR A 489 24.05 -45.03 0.43
CA THR A 489 22.98 -46.01 0.30
C THR A 489 23.49 -47.31 -0.29
N ARG A 490 22.77 -48.41 -0.08
CA ARG A 490 23.14 -49.75 -0.56
C ARG A 490 23.39 -49.75 -2.09
N ASP A 491 22.48 -49.12 -2.84
CA ASP A 491 22.60 -49.03 -4.31
C ASP A 491 23.83 -48.19 -4.75
N LEU A 492 24.07 -47.07 -4.01
CA LEU A 492 25.24 -46.22 -4.26
C LEU A 492 26.53 -46.97 -3.95
N ALA A 493 26.57 -47.70 -2.83
CA ALA A 493 27.71 -48.51 -2.44
C ALA A 493 27.99 -49.63 -3.48
N GLU A 494 26.99 -50.32 -3.98
CA GLU A 494 27.13 -51.31 -5.04
C GLU A 494 27.65 -50.71 -6.34
N SER A 495 27.10 -49.57 -6.74
CA SER A 495 27.51 -48.86 -7.96
C SER A 495 28.94 -48.33 -7.89
N LEU A 496 29.45 -48.03 -6.70
CA LEU A 496 30.83 -47.61 -6.44
C LEU A 496 31.79 -48.79 -6.21
N GLY A 497 31.32 -50.04 -6.34
CA GLY A 497 32.13 -51.23 -6.11
C GLY A 497 32.45 -51.49 -4.64
N MET A 498 31.66 -50.93 -3.71
CA MET A 498 31.84 -50.96 -2.25
C MET A 498 30.73 -51.77 -1.55
N LYS A 499 30.26 -52.85 -2.17
CA LYS A 499 29.16 -53.68 -1.68
C LYS A 499 29.34 -54.05 -0.19
N GLY A 500 28.31 -53.77 0.61
CA GLY A 500 28.26 -54.08 2.03
C GLY A 500 29.00 -53.07 2.95
N LYS A 501 29.53 -51.97 2.41
CA LYS A 501 30.07 -50.87 3.21
C LYS A 501 28.97 -49.87 3.55
N THR A 502 29.06 -49.28 4.74
CA THR A 502 28.19 -48.21 5.25
C THR A 502 29.02 -46.95 5.49
N GLY A 503 28.40 -45.79 5.47
CA GLY A 503 29.08 -44.53 5.71
C GLY A 503 28.39 -43.32 5.03
N VAL A 504 29.12 -42.24 4.92
CA VAL A 504 28.65 -41.02 4.22
C VAL A 504 29.70 -40.58 3.19
N ARG A 505 29.21 -40.10 2.05
CA ARG A 505 30.02 -39.50 0.99
C ARG A 505 30.06 -38.00 1.17
N VAL A 506 31.23 -37.39 1.15
CA VAL A 506 31.40 -35.93 1.20
C VAL A 506 30.91 -35.32 -0.12
N THR A 507 29.97 -34.43 -0.03
CA THR A 507 29.38 -33.71 -1.19
C THR A 507 29.89 -32.29 -1.32
N GLU A 508 30.25 -31.66 -0.19
CA GLU A 508 30.81 -30.31 -0.16
C GLU A 508 31.77 -30.16 1.01
N VAL A 509 32.88 -29.45 0.81
CA VAL A 509 33.85 -29.09 1.85
C VAL A 509 33.95 -27.58 1.91
N TYR A 510 33.68 -27.00 3.09
CA TYR A 510 33.63 -25.57 3.24
C TYR A 510 35.04 -24.98 3.38
N THR A 511 35.41 -24.15 2.41
CA THR A 511 36.77 -23.56 2.34
C THR A 511 37.11 -22.78 3.61
N GLY A 512 38.31 -23.01 4.13
CA GLY A 512 38.81 -22.35 5.34
C GLY A 512 38.30 -22.93 6.66
N MET A 513 37.42 -23.94 6.65
CA MET A 513 36.89 -24.63 7.81
C MET A 513 37.67 -25.92 8.14
N ALA A 514 37.36 -26.54 9.28
CA ALA A 514 38.04 -27.72 9.83
C ALA A 514 38.25 -28.83 8.79
N ALA A 515 37.23 -29.22 8.07
CA ALA A 515 37.31 -30.29 7.06
C ALA A 515 38.27 -29.93 5.91
N ALA A 516 38.23 -28.71 5.40
CA ALA A 516 39.16 -28.26 4.36
C ALA A 516 40.62 -28.20 4.88
N LYS A 517 40.82 -27.67 6.08
CA LYS A 517 42.17 -27.63 6.74
C LYS A 517 42.74 -28.99 6.97
N ALA A 518 41.89 -29.98 7.29
CA ALA A 518 42.29 -31.38 7.47
C ALA A 518 42.58 -32.13 6.16
N GLY A 519 42.27 -31.52 5.01
CA GLY A 519 42.47 -32.13 3.71
C GLY A 519 41.39 -33.14 3.31
N LEU A 520 40.16 -32.99 3.86
CA LEU A 520 38.98 -33.71 3.37
C LEU A 520 38.60 -33.18 2.00
N GLU A 521 38.23 -34.05 1.07
CA GLU A 521 37.87 -33.68 -0.29
C GLU A 521 36.47 -34.13 -0.68
N VAL A 522 35.86 -33.43 -1.62
CA VAL A 522 34.58 -33.86 -2.21
C VAL A 522 34.77 -35.21 -2.90
N GLY A 523 33.88 -36.16 -2.60
CA GLY A 523 33.97 -37.51 -3.09
C GLY A 523 34.58 -38.51 -2.08
N ASP A 524 35.23 -38.06 -1.01
CA ASP A 524 35.66 -38.94 0.08
C ASP A 524 34.47 -39.67 0.68
N ILE A 525 34.63 -40.92 1.02
CA ILE A 525 33.63 -41.75 1.70
C ILE A 525 34.12 -42.04 3.11
N ILE A 526 33.46 -41.41 4.10
CA ILE A 526 33.78 -41.55 5.52
C ILE A 526 33.13 -42.84 6.02
N LEU A 527 33.94 -43.80 6.44
CA LEU A 527 33.49 -45.11 6.93
C LEU A 527 33.51 -45.22 8.45
N ALA A 528 34.40 -44.49 9.13
CA ALA A 528 34.52 -44.51 10.57
C ALA A 528 35.07 -43.20 11.12
N VAL A 529 34.76 -42.90 12.39
CA VAL A 529 35.31 -41.82 13.21
C VAL A 529 35.94 -42.47 14.43
N ASP A 530 37.27 -42.29 14.65
CA ASP A 530 38.06 -42.92 15.71
C ASP A 530 37.87 -44.44 15.79
N GLY A 531 37.76 -45.09 14.62
CA GLY A 531 37.55 -46.53 14.49
C GLY A 531 36.09 -46.99 14.69
N ILE A 532 35.19 -46.12 15.14
CA ILE A 532 33.74 -46.40 15.25
C ILE A 532 33.11 -46.27 13.88
N LYS A 533 32.46 -47.31 13.38
CA LYS A 533 31.83 -47.31 12.05
C LYS A 533 30.69 -46.28 11.97
N VAL A 534 30.61 -45.60 10.83
CA VAL A 534 29.45 -44.78 10.46
C VAL A 534 28.38 -45.70 9.87
N GLU A 535 27.39 -46.07 10.68
CA GLU A 535 26.34 -47.00 10.28
C GLU A 535 25.19 -46.25 9.56
N ALA A 536 25.52 -45.65 8.41
CA ALA A 536 24.57 -44.97 7.55
C ALA A 536 24.44 -45.71 6.22
N SER A 537 23.26 -46.22 5.91
CA SER A 537 22.96 -47.01 4.72
C SER A 537 21.58 -46.72 4.10
N GLN A 538 20.75 -45.92 4.76
CA GLN A 538 19.42 -45.48 4.30
C GLN A 538 19.33 -43.97 4.38
N PRO A 539 18.51 -43.32 3.57
CA PRO A 539 18.31 -41.86 3.60
C PRO A 539 17.95 -41.31 4.99
N SER A 540 17.24 -42.09 5.81
CA SER A 540 16.93 -41.77 7.21
C SER A 540 18.17 -41.60 8.11
N ASP A 541 19.33 -42.12 7.70
CA ASP A 541 20.55 -42.12 8.49
C ASP A 541 21.43 -40.87 8.21
N ALA A 542 20.84 -39.82 7.59
CA ALA A 542 21.56 -38.62 7.18
C ALA A 542 22.28 -37.90 8.33
N ASP A 543 21.75 -37.97 9.55
CA ASP A 543 22.30 -37.29 10.73
C ASP A 543 23.31 -38.13 11.52
N VAL A 544 23.59 -39.40 11.14
CA VAL A 544 24.44 -40.32 11.90
C VAL A 544 25.85 -39.77 12.06
N TYR A 545 26.46 -39.32 10.97
CA TYR A 545 27.82 -38.76 11.01
C TYR A 545 27.88 -37.47 11.84
N ASP A 546 26.93 -36.55 11.61
CA ASP A 546 26.83 -35.30 12.37
C ASP A 546 26.66 -35.58 13.87
N THR A 547 25.80 -36.53 14.21
CA THR A 547 25.58 -36.95 15.60
C THR A 547 26.83 -37.52 16.25
N MET A 548 27.64 -38.27 15.49
CA MET A 548 28.92 -38.78 15.99
C MET A 548 29.90 -37.62 16.29
N ILE A 549 30.03 -36.66 15.38
CA ILE A 549 30.90 -35.48 15.57
C ILE A 549 30.44 -34.62 16.75
N ARG A 550 29.14 -34.42 16.93
CA ARG A 550 28.57 -33.64 18.06
C ARG A 550 28.80 -34.24 19.45
N LYS A 551 29.30 -35.48 19.56
CA LYS A 551 29.68 -36.10 20.85
C LYS A 551 31.03 -35.63 21.38
N TYR A 552 31.85 -35.03 20.51
CA TYR A 552 33.14 -34.46 20.90
C TYR A 552 32.98 -33.06 21.51
N ASP A 553 34.07 -32.57 22.06
CA ASP A 553 34.20 -31.18 22.45
C ASP A 553 34.81 -30.34 21.31
N VAL A 554 34.53 -29.04 21.30
CA VAL A 554 35.15 -28.12 20.36
C VAL A 554 36.65 -28.06 20.63
N GLY A 555 37.47 -28.19 19.58
CA GLY A 555 38.92 -28.25 19.65
C GLY A 555 39.49 -29.68 19.79
N ALA A 556 38.63 -30.69 19.98
CA ALA A 556 39.08 -32.09 19.98
C ALA A 556 39.50 -32.53 18.58
N GLU A 557 40.38 -33.50 18.52
CA GLU A 557 40.80 -34.17 17.29
C GLU A 557 39.96 -35.43 17.06
N ALA A 558 39.50 -35.62 15.82
CA ALA A 558 38.82 -36.84 15.38
C ALA A 558 39.56 -37.43 14.18
N VAL A 559 39.82 -38.74 14.20
CA VAL A 559 40.45 -39.45 13.10
C VAL A 559 39.41 -40.08 12.21
N LEU A 560 39.21 -39.50 11.01
CA LEU A 560 38.30 -40.03 10.00
C LEU A 560 38.98 -41.11 9.18
N THR A 561 38.34 -42.29 9.07
CA THR A 561 38.77 -43.33 8.12
C THR A 561 37.95 -43.12 6.83
N VAL A 562 38.64 -42.71 5.78
CA VAL A 562 37.98 -42.36 4.49
C VAL A 562 38.47 -43.25 3.36
N ILE A 563 37.64 -43.44 2.34
CA ILE A 563 38.04 -43.96 1.03
C ILE A 563 38.07 -42.79 0.04
N ARG A 564 39.24 -42.57 -0.56
CA ARG A 564 39.47 -41.64 -1.65
C ARG A 564 39.85 -42.40 -2.92
N GLY A 565 38.95 -42.46 -3.89
CA GLY A 565 39.08 -43.31 -5.05
C GLY A 565 39.06 -44.81 -4.66
N LYS A 566 40.23 -45.48 -4.65
CA LYS A 566 40.37 -46.88 -4.23
C LYS A 566 41.22 -47.06 -2.95
N GLU A 567 41.77 -45.96 -2.45
CA GLU A 567 42.67 -45.99 -1.31
C GLU A 567 41.98 -45.67 0.00
N GLN A 568 42.26 -46.39 1.04
CA GLN A 568 41.83 -46.05 2.39
C GLN A 568 42.86 -45.16 3.06
N LYS A 569 42.40 -44.01 3.58
CA LYS A 569 43.22 -42.98 4.25
C LYS A 569 42.69 -42.68 5.64
N LYS A 570 43.57 -42.20 6.51
CA LYS A 570 43.19 -41.61 7.80
C LYS A 570 43.42 -40.11 7.70
N ILE A 571 42.40 -39.31 8.07
CA ILE A 571 42.45 -37.86 8.10
C ILE A 571 42.17 -37.43 9.54
N THR A 572 43.12 -36.73 10.17
CA THR A 572 42.92 -36.16 11.50
C THR A 572 42.36 -34.76 11.33
N MET A 573 41.18 -34.49 11.92
CA MET A 573 40.46 -33.23 11.84
C MET A 573 40.29 -32.66 13.25
N THR A 574 40.80 -31.43 13.46
CA THR A 574 40.47 -30.64 14.66
C THR A 574 39.09 -30.07 14.51
N LEU A 575 38.20 -30.35 15.46
CA LEU A 575 36.77 -30.02 15.37
C LEU A 575 36.50 -28.57 15.81
N ASP A 576 36.13 -27.71 14.87
CA ASP A 576 35.78 -26.32 15.13
C ASP A 576 34.34 -26.19 15.62
N ALA A 577 34.05 -25.09 16.35
CA ALA A 577 32.67 -24.70 16.64
C ALA A 577 31.96 -24.31 15.35
N PRO A 578 30.63 -24.51 15.26
CA PRO A 578 29.87 -24.02 14.13
C PRO A 578 29.98 -22.51 14.02
N PRO A 579 29.91 -21.95 12.81
CA PRO A 579 29.82 -20.51 12.61
C PRO A 579 28.68 -19.91 13.42
N THR A 580 28.83 -18.65 13.85
CA THR A 580 27.77 -17.95 14.59
C THR A 580 26.48 -17.95 13.77
N PRO A 581 25.37 -18.46 14.32
CA PRO A 581 24.08 -18.46 13.63
C PRO A 581 23.63 -17.04 13.25
N SER A 582 22.95 -16.88 12.12
CA SER A 582 22.54 -15.59 11.59
C SER A 582 21.67 -14.79 12.55
N ASP A 583 20.89 -15.47 13.39
CA ASP A 583 20.01 -14.86 14.39
C ASP A 583 20.74 -14.28 15.62
N ARG A 584 22.05 -14.54 15.72
CA ARG A 584 22.93 -14.03 16.79
C ARG A 584 24.00 -13.06 16.31
N LEU A 585 24.03 -12.77 15.02
CA LEU A 585 24.90 -11.73 14.48
C LEU A 585 24.40 -10.35 14.86
N ALA A 586 25.31 -9.37 14.86
CA ALA A 586 24.94 -7.98 15.03
C ALA A 586 23.90 -7.59 13.97
N LYS A 587 22.82 -6.95 14.42
CA LYS A 587 21.71 -6.47 13.58
C LYS A 587 21.44 -5.02 13.90
N TYR A 588 21.04 -4.29 12.88
CA TYR A 588 20.54 -2.94 13.01
C TYR A 588 19.20 -2.83 12.27
N GLU A 589 18.15 -2.51 13.01
CA GLU A 589 16.84 -2.20 12.48
C GLU A 589 16.70 -0.68 12.41
N ASP A 590 16.65 -0.16 11.20
CA ASP A 590 16.38 1.26 10.98
C ASP A 590 14.90 1.47 10.73
N GLN A 591 14.24 2.16 11.67
CA GLN A 591 12.80 2.41 11.60
C GLN A 591 12.43 3.51 10.61
N ASP A 592 13.38 4.39 10.24
CA ASP A 592 13.13 5.50 9.34
C ASP A 592 13.32 5.09 7.88
N PHE A 593 14.38 4.31 7.59
CA PHE A 593 14.56 3.70 6.27
C PHE A 593 13.77 2.40 6.10
N GLU A 594 13.24 1.86 7.21
CA GLU A 594 12.37 0.68 7.26
C GLU A 594 13.05 -0.55 6.67
N CYS A 595 14.28 -0.78 7.11
CA CYS A 595 15.05 -1.96 6.75
C CYS A 595 15.81 -2.53 7.95
N THR A 596 16.04 -3.83 7.91
CA THR A 596 16.89 -4.55 8.87
C THR A 596 18.11 -5.06 8.14
N VAL A 597 19.27 -4.75 8.64
CA VAL A 597 20.55 -5.25 8.15
C VAL A 597 21.26 -6.04 9.23
N ARG A 598 22.06 -7.00 8.85
CA ARG A 598 22.92 -7.77 9.76
C ARG A 598 24.30 -8.05 9.16
N ASP A 599 25.26 -8.35 10.02
CA ASP A 599 26.56 -8.76 9.56
C ASP A 599 26.48 -10.00 8.65
N LEU A 600 27.35 -10.06 7.65
CA LEU A 600 27.42 -11.17 6.72
C LEU A 600 28.07 -12.38 7.39
N SER A 601 27.32 -13.47 7.57
CA SER A 601 27.83 -14.71 8.17
C SER A 601 28.78 -15.45 7.24
N VAL A 602 29.56 -16.34 7.81
CA VAL A 602 30.37 -17.30 7.03
C VAL A 602 29.47 -18.19 6.18
N MET A 603 28.32 -18.60 6.74
CA MET A 603 27.35 -19.44 6.02
C MET A 603 26.69 -18.71 4.84
N ASP A 604 26.44 -17.40 4.97
CA ASP A 604 25.94 -16.59 3.84
C ASP A 604 26.91 -16.62 2.66
N ARG A 605 28.22 -16.48 2.93
CA ARG A 605 29.26 -16.54 1.89
C ARG A 605 29.31 -17.91 1.23
N ILE A 606 29.25 -18.96 2.03
CA ILE A 606 29.25 -20.34 1.55
C ILE A 606 28.03 -20.62 0.70
N GLN A 607 26.83 -20.37 1.21
CA GLN A 607 25.56 -20.64 0.51
C GLN A 607 25.41 -19.83 -0.79
N LYS A 608 25.88 -18.59 -0.79
CA LYS A 608 25.85 -17.73 -1.97
C LYS A 608 27.05 -17.97 -2.90
N LYS A 609 27.96 -18.87 -2.56
CA LYS A 609 29.23 -19.14 -3.28
C LYS A 609 30.05 -17.86 -3.50
N GLU A 610 30.05 -17.00 -2.49
CA GLU A 610 30.76 -15.73 -2.50
C GLU A 610 32.24 -15.89 -2.14
N ASP A 611 33.06 -14.95 -2.66
CA ASP A 611 34.43 -14.83 -2.24
C ASP A 611 34.52 -14.61 -0.71
N GLN A 612 35.39 -15.30 -0.03
CA GLN A 612 35.66 -15.13 1.41
C GLN A 612 36.14 -13.71 1.75
N SER A 613 36.68 -12.97 0.78
CA SER A 613 37.09 -11.57 0.89
C SER A 613 35.95 -10.58 0.83
N LEU A 614 34.75 -10.97 0.37
CA LEU A 614 33.60 -10.09 0.29
C LEU A 614 33.30 -9.47 1.67
N ARG A 615 33.38 -8.14 1.73
CA ARG A 615 32.98 -7.34 2.89
C ARG A 615 31.67 -6.67 2.58
N GLY A 616 30.80 -6.59 3.57
CA GLY A 616 29.48 -6.01 3.41
C GLY A 616 28.52 -6.45 4.49
N VAL A 617 27.34 -5.95 4.43
CA VAL A 617 26.24 -6.20 5.36
C VAL A 617 25.08 -6.80 4.59
N LEU A 618 24.45 -7.85 5.12
CA LEU A 618 23.29 -8.45 4.48
C LEU A 618 22.03 -7.65 4.84
N VAL A 619 21.29 -7.24 3.85
CA VAL A 619 19.90 -6.75 4.03
C VAL A 619 19.06 -7.98 4.38
N GLU A 620 18.65 -8.11 5.63
CA GLU A 620 17.85 -9.24 6.09
C GLU A 620 16.39 -9.07 5.67
N ARG A 621 15.87 -7.83 5.79
CA ARG A 621 14.50 -7.50 5.48
C ARG A 621 14.37 -6.02 5.11
N THR A 622 13.47 -5.73 4.20
CA THR A 622 12.91 -4.40 3.96
C THR A 622 11.42 -4.46 4.24
N GLU A 623 10.86 -3.42 4.87
CA GLU A 623 9.40 -3.34 5.03
C GLU A 623 8.76 -3.01 3.68
N PRO A 624 7.73 -3.75 3.25
CA PRO A 624 6.99 -3.42 2.04
C PRO A 624 6.48 -1.97 2.10
N GLY A 625 6.74 -1.20 1.04
CA GLY A 625 6.38 0.22 1.00
C GLY A 625 7.26 1.15 1.85
N GLY A 626 8.28 0.64 2.57
CA GLY A 626 9.27 1.46 3.24
C GLY A 626 10.22 2.16 2.27
N TRP A 627 10.91 3.20 2.73
CA TRP A 627 11.80 4.00 1.86
C TRP A 627 12.90 3.16 1.22
N ALA A 628 13.48 2.20 1.95
CA ALA A 628 14.47 1.29 1.41
C ALA A 628 13.90 0.40 0.29
N ALA A 629 12.72 -0.17 0.49
CA ALA A 629 12.03 -0.99 -0.52
C ALA A 629 11.61 -0.15 -1.73
N PHE A 630 11.16 1.08 -1.50
CA PHE A 630 10.82 2.04 -2.56
C PHE A 630 12.01 2.37 -3.45
N GLY A 631 13.19 2.59 -2.85
CA GLY A 631 14.43 2.80 -3.59
C GLY A 631 14.90 1.56 -4.35
N GLY A 632 14.27 0.40 -4.10
CA GLY A 632 14.61 -0.87 -4.75
C GLY A 632 15.57 -1.76 -3.96
N LEU A 633 15.85 -1.45 -2.68
CA LEU A 633 16.59 -2.36 -1.78
C LEU A 633 15.72 -3.58 -1.46
N SER A 634 16.31 -4.76 -1.44
CA SER A 634 15.59 -6.01 -1.24
C SER A 634 16.27 -6.90 -0.22
N GLY A 635 15.49 -7.69 0.51
CA GLY A 635 16.02 -8.74 1.36
C GLY A 635 16.91 -9.69 0.57
N GLY A 636 18.08 -10.00 1.11
CA GLY A 636 19.10 -10.82 0.45
C GLY A 636 20.19 -10.03 -0.30
N ASP A 637 20.03 -8.71 -0.47
CA ASP A 637 21.11 -7.86 -1.00
C ASP A 637 22.29 -7.81 -0.04
N VAL A 638 23.50 -7.78 -0.57
CA VAL A 638 24.70 -7.50 0.20
C VAL A 638 25.08 -6.04 -0.02
N LEU A 639 24.94 -5.22 1.00
CA LEU A 639 25.27 -3.81 1.00
C LEU A 639 26.78 -3.64 1.12
N ILE A 640 27.42 -3.08 0.10
CA ILE A 640 28.87 -2.90 -0.01
C ILE A 640 29.28 -1.51 0.42
N SER A 641 28.54 -0.48 0.03
CA SER A 641 28.79 0.91 0.42
C SER A 641 27.52 1.74 0.41
N ILE A 642 27.53 2.85 1.17
CA ILE A 642 26.52 3.90 1.17
C ILE A 642 27.23 5.22 0.85
N ASP A 643 26.76 5.96 -0.16
CA ASP A 643 27.36 7.22 -0.63
C ASP A 643 28.88 7.07 -0.81
N SER A 644 29.33 5.97 -1.42
CA SER A 644 30.73 5.60 -1.64
C SER A 644 31.53 5.29 -0.36
N VAL A 645 30.92 5.29 0.83
CA VAL A 645 31.56 4.88 2.08
C VAL A 645 31.33 3.38 2.27
N ALA A 646 32.40 2.60 2.38
CA ALA A 646 32.32 1.15 2.57
C ALA A 646 31.57 0.78 3.86
N THR A 647 30.76 -0.28 3.79
CA THR A 647 29.97 -0.81 4.90
C THR A 647 30.42 -2.23 5.30
N PRO A 648 31.60 -2.36 5.93
CA PRO A 648 32.16 -3.68 6.27
C PRO A 648 31.33 -4.44 7.33
N ASP A 649 30.62 -3.72 8.17
CA ASP A 649 29.82 -4.22 9.30
C ASP A 649 28.59 -3.34 9.57
N VAL A 650 27.71 -3.86 10.43
CA VAL A 650 26.46 -3.17 10.83
C VAL A 650 26.73 -1.85 11.55
N ALA A 651 27.78 -1.76 12.36
CA ALA A 651 28.08 -0.54 13.12
C ALA A 651 28.38 0.65 12.19
N GLN A 652 29.07 0.38 11.07
CA GLN A 652 29.33 1.41 10.06
C GLN A 652 28.05 1.84 9.32
N VAL A 653 27.14 0.90 9.01
CA VAL A 653 25.83 1.23 8.42
C VAL A 653 25.02 2.13 9.36
N GLU A 654 24.93 1.72 10.64
CA GLU A 654 24.23 2.50 11.67
C GLU A 654 24.79 3.95 11.77
N LYS A 655 26.12 4.08 11.78
CA LYS A 655 26.79 5.39 11.83
C LYS A 655 26.42 6.26 10.63
N ILE A 656 26.45 5.69 9.41
CA ILE A 656 26.13 6.43 8.16
C ILE A 656 24.67 6.85 8.16
N LEU A 657 23.72 5.94 8.48
CA LEU A 657 22.29 6.23 8.48
C LEU A 657 21.92 7.26 9.56
N LYS A 658 22.53 7.18 10.75
CA LYS A 658 22.36 8.21 11.80
C LYS A 658 22.87 9.60 11.34
N ALA A 659 23.98 9.67 10.63
CA ALA A 659 24.48 10.91 10.06
C ALA A 659 23.54 11.46 8.97
N ALA A 660 23.01 10.58 8.12
CA ALA A 660 22.04 10.94 7.09
C ALA A 660 20.74 11.52 7.69
N LYS A 661 20.26 10.99 8.81
CA LYS A 661 19.10 11.55 9.53
C LYS A 661 19.33 12.97 10.04
N GLN A 662 20.57 13.31 10.39
CA GLN A 662 20.92 14.66 10.83
C GLN A 662 21.07 15.64 9.65
N SER A 663 21.73 15.21 8.57
CA SER A 663 22.00 16.05 7.39
C SER A 663 20.80 16.15 6.43
N LYS A 664 19.85 15.21 6.53
CA LYS A 664 18.64 15.13 5.70
C LYS A 664 18.91 15.30 4.21
N PRO A 665 19.83 14.51 3.61
CA PRO A 665 20.12 14.60 2.20
C PRO A 665 18.88 14.25 1.36
N ARG A 666 18.74 14.84 0.18
CA ARG A 666 17.61 14.55 -0.72
C ARG A 666 17.57 13.06 -1.09
N ARG A 667 18.75 12.45 -1.28
CA ARG A 667 18.90 11.04 -1.65
C ARG A 667 20.13 10.45 -1.00
N ILE A 668 20.12 9.15 -0.82
CA ILE A 668 21.22 8.32 -0.34
C ILE A 668 21.41 7.19 -1.33
N VAL A 669 22.65 6.95 -1.74
CA VAL A 669 22.97 5.96 -2.77
C VAL A 669 23.59 4.73 -2.13
N PHE A 670 22.94 3.60 -2.25
CA PHE A 670 23.41 2.29 -1.79
C PHE A 670 24.00 1.53 -2.97
N PHE A 671 25.24 1.04 -2.82
CA PHE A 671 25.83 0.11 -3.78
C PHE A 671 25.68 -1.30 -3.21
N VAL A 672 24.94 -2.14 -3.91
CA VAL A 672 24.58 -3.49 -3.44
C VAL A 672 24.95 -4.57 -4.44
N LYS A 673 25.17 -5.77 -3.92
CA LYS A 673 25.27 -6.98 -4.71
C LYS A 673 24.02 -7.82 -4.52
N ARG A 674 23.33 -8.15 -5.62
CA ARG A 674 22.14 -8.99 -5.69
C ARG A 674 22.42 -10.21 -6.55
N GLY A 675 22.60 -11.35 -5.93
CA GLY A 675 23.09 -12.55 -6.63
C GLY A 675 24.45 -12.28 -7.28
N ILE A 676 24.57 -12.44 -8.60
CA ILE A 676 25.81 -12.19 -9.36
C ILE A 676 25.94 -10.73 -9.82
N HIS A 677 24.90 -9.91 -9.69
CA HIS A 677 24.86 -8.53 -10.19
C HIS A 677 25.17 -7.51 -9.11
N THR A 678 25.79 -6.42 -9.50
CA THR A 678 25.91 -5.21 -8.67
C THR A 678 25.08 -4.09 -9.24
N MET A 679 24.51 -3.25 -8.37
CA MET A 679 23.68 -2.13 -8.78
C MET A 679 23.72 -1.01 -7.76
N TYR A 680 23.38 0.18 -8.22
CA TYR A 680 23.13 1.32 -7.35
C TYR A 680 21.63 1.41 -7.07
N VAL A 681 21.29 1.63 -5.83
CA VAL A 681 19.93 1.81 -5.32
C VAL A 681 19.88 3.21 -4.72
N GLU A 682 19.03 4.07 -5.27
CA GLU A 682 18.82 5.42 -4.74
C GLU A 682 17.58 5.42 -3.83
N ILE A 683 17.77 5.82 -2.59
CA ILE A 683 16.70 5.99 -1.61
C ILE A 683 16.48 7.49 -1.42
N GLU A 684 15.26 7.94 -1.65
CA GLU A 684 14.82 9.32 -1.45
C GLU A 684 13.80 9.40 -0.32
N PRO A 685 14.25 9.46 0.95
CA PRO A 685 13.34 9.50 2.09
C PRO A 685 12.61 10.84 2.16
N ASP A 686 11.35 10.80 2.56
CA ASP A 686 10.64 12.02 2.93
C ASP A 686 10.91 12.34 4.40
N TRP A 687 11.81 13.27 4.65
CA TRP A 687 12.25 13.65 5.99
C TRP A 687 11.17 14.28 6.86
N ARG A 688 10.01 14.63 6.32
CA ARG A 688 8.84 15.09 7.09
C ARG A 688 8.21 13.95 7.89
N TYR A 689 8.37 12.70 7.41
CA TYR A 689 7.81 11.50 8.01
C TYR A 689 8.87 10.58 8.66
N VAL A 690 10.13 10.95 8.58
CA VAL A 690 11.26 10.33 9.26
C VAL A 690 11.45 11.07 10.59
N ASN A 691 11.06 10.53 11.73
CA ASN A 691 11.20 11.09 13.10
C ASN A 691 9.86 11.29 13.85
N HIS A 692 8.87 10.43 13.63
CA HIS A 692 7.69 10.44 14.53
C HIS A 692 7.50 9.12 15.25
#